data_0edd687c0d752b44ff127095454c1307
#
_entry.id   0edd687c0d752b44ff127095454c1307
#
_cell.length_a   1.000
_cell.length_b   1.000
_cell.length_c   1.000
_cell.angle_alpha   90.00
_cell.angle_beta   90.00
_cell.angle_gamma   90.00
#
_symmetry.space_group_name_H-M   'P 1'
#
loop_
_entity.id
_entity.type
_entity.pdbx_description
1 polymer ?
#
loop_
_entity_poly.entity_id
_entity_poly.type
_entity_poly.pdbx_seq_one_letter_code
_entity_poly.pdbx_strand_id
1 'polypeptide(L)'
;MTNETIFMNRELSWLKFNERVLEEAESEKNPLCERLTFASIYQSNLDEFFMVRVGSLIDQMIVSKNVKDNKTGMTAKEQIQAILARVAKLNRRKDTVYENLMDEVAQAGIRLVDFRKIGKKEGKYLEQYFDAEIAPLISPIVVGKRQPFPFLKNKGIYAVVVLEKKNGKEKLGIIPCNSGVFPRLVQVPGEEETYMLAEELILHFISKVFKGYFVKAKSLIRVTRNADIDADALYDEDLDYRDFMEGIIKKRKRLLPVRVEFSRELDGDIVDKICEYLDLDGKYVFRGSSPLDLSFVFQIQDSLRNHPELFYEKRVPQKSTQIDSKRSILEQIKEKDKLLSYPYESIRPFLDMLSEAANDDEVVSIKMTLYRVAKQSKVVEALIDAAENGKDVLVLVELKARFDEENNIEWSRRLEEAGCTVIYGLDGYKVHSKLCLITKKTNGKIEYYTQIGTGNYNEKTARLYTDLSLMTYDQEIGEEAAAIFQALFMGETVQVSKKLLVAPNCLQNRLLDMIEEEIRHAKRGEEAYIGVKMNSLTDKKLMDKLIEASQAGVEIELIVRGICWLIPGVEGYTENIRVISIVGRFLEHSRIYIFGKEEKQKIYIASADWMTRNTVHRVEVAAPVENPDLKLRLNEMFITMLSDNVQARELNSSGKYTRLQPGEEAPLNSQEFFYESAYEALENQEKNKTILQ
;
A
#
# COMPACT_ATOMS: atom_id res chain seq x y z
N MET A 1 20.40 27.47 -13.40
CA MET A 1 19.27 26.57 -13.62
C MET A 1 18.45 26.56 -12.36
N THR A 2 17.15 26.71 -12.46
CA THR A 2 16.25 26.74 -11.29
C THR A 2 16.10 25.34 -10.73
N ASN A 3 15.86 25.18 -9.43
CA ASN A 3 15.57 23.89 -8.73
C ASN A 3 14.49 23.02 -9.44
N GLU A 4 13.75 23.60 -10.38
CA GLU A 4 12.68 22.95 -11.16
C GLU A 4 13.16 21.85 -12.12
N THR A 5 14.46 21.81 -12.45
CA THR A 5 14.99 20.81 -13.41
C THR A 5 15.50 19.53 -12.78
N ILE A 6 15.70 19.50 -11.45
CA ILE A 6 16.32 18.37 -10.74
C ILE A 6 15.29 17.61 -9.90
N PHE A 7 14.19 18.28 -9.55
CA PHE A 7 13.16 17.69 -8.70
C PHE A 7 11.80 17.65 -9.38
N MET A 8 11.07 16.57 -9.12
CA MET A 8 9.68 16.38 -9.52
C MET A 8 8.74 16.67 -8.35
N ASN A 9 7.58 17.29 -8.61
CA ASN A 9 6.56 17.43 -7.57
C ASN A 9 6.11 16.07 -7.03
N ARG A 10 5.92 15.97 -5.73
CA ARG A 10 5.58 14.75 -5.02
C ARG A 10 4.29 14.11 -5.51
N GLU A 11 3.25 14.90 -5.66
CA GLU A 11 1.91 14.42 -5.99
C GLU A 11 1.85 13.98 -7.45
N LEU A 12 2.55 14.70 -8.33
CA LEU A 12 2.70 14.32 -9.74
C LEU A 12 3.56 13.05 -9.90
N SER A 13 4.60 12.89 -9.07
CA SER A 13 5.39 11.64 -9.01
C SER A 13 4.52 10.46 -8.55
N TRP A 14 3.65 10.68 -7.56
CA TRP A 14 2.70 9.65 -7.12
C TRP A 14 1.71 9.26 -8.24
N LEU A 15 1.19 10.23 -8.98
CA LEU A 15 0.31 9.94 -10.11
C LEU A 15 1.01 9.12 -11.20
N LYS A 16 2.32 9.38 -11.44
CA LYS A 16 3.14 8.54 -12.35
C LYS A 16 3.30 7.11 -11.81
N PHE A 17 3.40 6.93 -10.50
CA PHE A 17 3.37 5.58 -9.92
C PHE A 17 2.03 4.88 -10.18
N ASN A 18 0.92 5.54 -9.91
CA ASN A 18 -0.39 4.94 -10.14
C ASN A 18 -0.67 4.71 -11.64
N GLU A 19 -0.09 5.53 -12.52
CA GLU A 19 -0.10 5.31 -13.97
C GLU A 19 0.60 4.00 -14.34
N ARG A 20 1.77 3.67 -13.73
CA ARG A 20 2.45 2.38 -13.94
C ARG A 20 1.60 1.18 -13.50
N VAL A 21 0.76 1.36 -12.47
CA VAL A 21 -0.24 0.33 -12.09
C VAL A 21 -1.30 0.16 -13.18
N LEU A 22 -1.76 1.25 -13.78
CA LEU A 22 -2.71 1.18 -14.91
C LEU A 22 -2.08 0.52 -16.16
N GLU A 23 -0.79 0.76 -16.41
CA GLU A 23 -0.05 0.10 -17.48
C GLU A 23 0.01 -1.43 -17.32
N GLU A 24 0.00 -1.95 -16.08
CA GLU A 24 -0.11 -3.39 -15.86
C GLU A 24 -1.50 -3.93 -16.25
N ALA A 25 -2.56 -3.11 -16.10
CA ALA A 25 -3.88 -3.47 -16.59
C ALA A 25 -3.98 -3.45 -18.12
N GLU A 26 -3.18 -2.62 -18.79
CA GLU A 26 -3.11 -2.54 -20.25
C GLU A 26 -2.25 -3.66 -20.86
N SER A 27 -1.28 -4.18 -20.11
CA SER A 27 -0.28 -5.10 -20.63
C SER A 27 -0.85 -6.48 -20.91
N GLU A 28 -0.97 -6.87 -22.17
CA GLU A 28 -1.39 -8.22 -22.61
C GLU A 28 -0.44 -9.34 -22.17
N LYS A 29 0.76 -9.00 -21.65
CA LYS A 29 1.65 -9.97 -21.01
C LYS A 29 1.10 -10.51 -19.68
N ASN A 30 0.20 -9.76 -19.06
CA ASN A 30 -0.48 -10.18 -17.84
C ASN A 30 -1.78 -10.92 -18.19
N PRO A 31 -2.14 -11.99 -17.47
CA PRO A 31 -3.42 -12.69 -17.64
C PRO A 31 -4.61 -11.75 -17.38
N LEU A 32 -5.74 -12.01 -18.05
CA LEU A 32 -6.92 -11.13 -18.02
C LEU A 32 -7.43 -10.79 -16.62
N CYS A 33 -7.55 -11.78 -15.74
CA CYS A 33 -8.04 -11.56 -14.37
C CYS A 33 -7.08 -10.70 -13.54
N GLU A 34 -5.77 -10.80 -13.77
CA GLU A 34 -4.80 -9.94 -13.11
C GLU A 34 -4.87 -8.50 -13.63
N ARG A 35 -5.10 -8.32 -14.93
CA ARG A 35 -5.33 -7.00 -15.53
C ARG A 35 -6.57 -6.33 -14.95
N LEU A 36 -7.65 -7.07 -14.72
CA LEU A 36 -8.83 -6.58 -13.99
C LEU A 36 -8.49 -6.17 -12.56
N THR A 37 -7.66 -6.96 -11.89
CA THR A 37 -7.15 -6.63 -10.53
C THR A 37 -6.37 -5.33 -10.54
N PHE A 38 -5.43 -5.12 -11.49
CA PHE A 38 -4.66 -3.89 -11.61
C PHE A 38 -5.55 -2.67 -11.89
N ALA A 39 -6.58 -2.80 -12.72
CA ALA A 39 -7.53 -1.72 -12.95
C ALA A 39 -8.30 -1.32 -11.68
N SER A 40 -8.70 -2.29 -10.87
CA SER A 40 -9.34 -2.06 -9.57
C SER A 40 -8.38 -1.43 -8.55
N ILE A 41 -7.12 -1.91 -8.49
CA ILE A 41 -6.07 -1.33 -7.64
C ILE A 41 -5.78 0.13 -8.03
N TYR A 42 -5.67 0.43 -9.33
CA TYR A 42 -5.48 1.79 -9.82
C TYR A 42 -6.56 2.74 -9.26
N GLN A 43 -7.83 2.33 -9.34
CA GLN A 43 -8.95 3.14 -8.85
C GLN A 43 -8.92 3.28 -7.32
N SER A 44 -8.69 2.19 -6.60
CA SER A 44 -8.59 2.21 -5.13
C SER A 44 -7.45 3.10 -4.64
N ASN A 45 -6.29 3.04 -5.30
CA ASN A 45 -5.15 3.92 -5.03
C ASN A 45 -5.51 5.40 -5.25
N LEU A 46 -6.23 5.69 -6.34
CA LEU A 46 -6.66 7.06 -6.64
C LEU A 46 -7.65 7.58 -5.59
N ASP A 47 -8.57 6.73 -5.12
CA ASP A 47 -9.47 7.07 -4.01
C ASP A 47 -8.67 7.47 -2.76
N GLU A 48 -7.70 6.65 -2.35
CA GLU A 48 -6.85 6.94 -1.19
C GLU A 48 -6.05 8.23 -1.37
N PHE A 49 -5.52 8.45 -2.57
CA PHE A 49 -4.81 9.68 -2.91
C PHE A 49 -5.66 10.93 -2.72
N PHE A 50 -6.91 10.91 -3.18
CA PHE A 50 -7.85 12.00 -2.95
C PHE A 50 -8.19 12.16 -1.47
N MET A 51 -8.49 11.05 -0.78
CA MET A 51 -8.85 11.05 0.63
C MET A 51 -7.75 11.63 1.53
N VAL A 52 -6.49 11.36 1.20
CA VAL A 52 -5.35 11.71 2.06
C VAL A 52 -4.58 12.90 1.52
N ARG A 53 -4.13 12.84 0.27
CA ARG A 53 -3.19 13.85 -0.26
C ARG A 53 -3.87 15.10 -0.79
N VAL A 54 -4.92 14.93 -1.60
CA VAL A 54 -5.71 16.08 -2.08
C VAL A 54 -6.45 16.74 -0.91
N GLY A 55 -6.95 15.93 0.03
CA GLY A 55 -7.53 16.42 1.29
C GLY A 55 -6.56 17.33 2.05
N SER A 56 -5.34 16.86 2.34
CA SER A 56 -4.31 17.67 3.01
C SER A 56 -3.95 18.96 2.26
N LEU A 57 -3.87 18.91 0.91
CA LEU A 57 -3.59 20.11 0.10
C LEU A 57 -4.74 21.13 0.15
N ILE A 58 -6.00 20.66 0.22
CA ILE A 58 -7.17 21.52 0.39
C ILE A 58 -7.12 22.20 1.75
N ASP A 59 -6.82 21.44 2.82
CA ASP A 59 -6.69 21.98 4.17
C ASP A 59 -5.54 23.00 4.25
N GLN A 60 -4.39 22.69 3.64
CA GLN A 60 -3.28 23.64 3.54
C GLN A 60 -3.65 24.92 2.80
N MET A 61 -4.43 24.84 1.71
CA MET A 61 -4.87 26.00 0.94
C MET A 61 -5.80 26.91 1.77
N ILE A 62 -6.59 26.36 2.69
CA ILE A 62 -7.46 27.11 3.60
C ILE A 62 -6.62 27.84 4.66
N VAL A 63 -5.65 27.15 5.28
CA VAL A 63 -4.86 27.68 6.39
C VAL A 63 -3.76 28.64 5.91
N SER A 64 -3.10 28.35 4.78
CA SER A 64 -1.88 29.04 4.34
C SER A 64 -1.78 29.13 2.82
N LYS A 65 -2.43 30.13 2.21
CA LYS A 65 -2.54 30.29 0.74
C LYS A 65 -1.21 30.41 0.00
N ASN A 66 -0.15 30.91 0.61
CA ASN A 66 1.12 31.28 -0.01
C ASN A 66 2.29 30.36 0.31
N VAL A 67 2.09 29.31 1.09
CA VAL A 67 3.15 28.34 1.39
C VAL A 67 3.49 27.58 0.10
N LYS A 68 4.76 27.59 -0.26
CA LYS A 68 5.31 26.89 -1.42
C LYS A 68 5.99 25.60 -1.02
N ASP A 69 5.87 24.59 -1.86
CA ASP A 69 6.70 23.40 -1.77
C ASP A 69 8.18 23.75 -1.92
N ASN A 70 9.00 23.24 -1.03
CA ASN A 70 10.42 23.61 -0.94
C ASN A 70 11.33 22.98 -2.02
N LYS A 71 10.80 22.21 -2.96
CA LYS A 71 11.53 21.59 -4.07
C LYS A 71 11.12 22.19 -5.41
N THR A 72 9.83 22.25 -5.69
CA THR A 72 9.28 22.72 -6.96
C THR A 72 8.77 24.16 -6.91
N GLY A 73 8.68 24.74 -5.71
CA GLY A 73 8.16 26.10 -5.52
C GLY A 73 6.65 26.26 -5.75
N MET A 74 5.93 25.17 -6.00
CA MET A 74 4.47 25.19 -6.25
C MET A 74 3.68 25.45 -4.96
N THR A 75 2.69 26.31 -5.05
CA THR A 75 1.67 26.47 -4.01
C THR A 75 0.70 25.28 -3.98
N ALA A 76 -0.03 25.07 -2.89
CA ALA A 76 -1.06 24.02 -2.80
C ALA A 76 -2.10 24.15 -3.93
N LYS A 77 -2.48 25.38 -4.30
CA LYS A 77 -3.42 25.65 -5.40
C LYS A 77 -2.88 25.18 -6.76
N GLU A 78 -1.61 25.48 -7.06
CA GLU A 78 -0.96 25.07 -8.32
C GLU A 78 -0.81 23.55 -8.37
N GLN A 79 -0.44 22.92 -7.27
CA GLN A 79 -0.37 21.46 -7.15
C GLN A 79 -1.74 20.82 -7.43
N ILE A 80 -2.81 21.30 -6.79
CA ILE A 80 -4.18 20.82 -7.02
C ILE A 80 -4.57 20.96 -8.50
N GLN A 81 -4.33 22.11 -9.12
CA GLN A 81 -4.64 22.31 -10.54
C GLN A 81 -3.90 21.30 -11.45
N ALA A 82 -2.61 21.07 -11.20
CA ALA A 82 -1.82 20.10 -11.95
C ALA A 82 -2.32 18.65 -11.73
N ILE A 83 -2.68 18.30 -10.48
CA ILE A 83 -3.27 17.01 -10.12
C ILE A 83 -4.57 16.78 -10.89
N LEU A 84 -5.52 17.73 -10.81
CA LEU A 84 -6.84 17.59 -11.46
C LEU A 84 -6.72 17.46 -12.97
N ALA A 85 -5.84 18.25 -13.62
CA ALA A 85 -5.56 18.13 -15.04
C ALA A 85 -4.97 16.77 -15.42
N ARG A 86 -4.06 16.23 -14.61
CA ARG A 86 -3.47 14.90 -14.83
C ARG A 86 -4.48 13.79 -14.63
N VAL A 87 -5.24 13.84 -13.54
CA VAL A 87 -6.29 12.85 -13.22
C VAL A 87 -7.35 12.80 -14.32
N ALA A 88 -7.77 13.93 -14.88
CA ALA A 88 -8.71 13.96 -15.99
C ALA A 88 -8.22 13.18 -17.22
N LYS A 89 -6.90 13.24 -17.53
CA LYS A 89 -6.29 12.45 -18.61
C LYS A 89 -6.24 10.96 -18.27
N LEU A 90 -5.83 10.63 -17.06
CA LEU A 90 -5.72 9.26 -16.59
C LEU A 90 -7.08 8.57 -16.47
N ASN A 91 -8.15 9.29 -16.10
CA ASN A 91 -9.49 8.72 -16.06
C ASN A 91 -9.99 8.32 -17.45
N ARG A 92 -9.74 9.11 -18.49
CA ARG A 92 -10.07 8.73 -19.88
C ARG A 92 -9.33 7.46 -20.28
N ARG A 93 -8.03 7.38 -19.97
CA ARG A 93 -7.22 6.18 -20.23
C ARG A 93 -7.77 4.97 -19.50
N LYS A 94 -8.09 5.10 -18.20
CA LYS A 94 -8.74 4.06 -17.40
C LYS A 94 -10.05 3.58 -18.03
N ASP A 95 -10.89 4.49 -18.52
CA ASP A 95 -12.17 4.13 -19.16
C ASP A 95 -11.94 3.28 -20.41
N THR A 96 -10.97 3.64 -21.27
CA THR A 96 -10.60 2.84 -22.44
C THR A 96 -10.06 1.46 -22.04
N VAL A 97 -9.17 1.41 -21.01
CA VAL A 97 -8.66 0.13 -20.49
C VAL A 97 -9.79 -0.75 -20.01
N TYR A 98 -10.72 -0.19 -19.25
CA TYR A 98 -11.88 -0.91 -18.75
C TYR A 98 -12.75 -1.47 -19.88
N GLU A 99 -13.04 -0.69 -20.91
CA GLU A 99 -13.81 -1.13 -22.08
C GLU A 99 -13.14 -2.33 -22.78
N ASN A 100 -11.84 -2.23 -23.07
CA ASN A 100 -11.06 -3.32 -23.68
C ASN A 100 -11.08 -4.59 -22.80
N LEU A 101 -10.87 -4.46 -21.49
CA LEU A 101 -10.91 -5.60 -20.57
C LEU A 101 -12.28 -6.27 -20.54
N MET A 102 -13.35 -5.50 -20.58
CA MET A 102 -14.71 -6.07 -20.59
C MET A 102 -15.06 -6.77 -21.91
N ASP A 103 -14.49 -6.33 -23.03
CA ASP A 103 -14.60 -7.05 -24.31
C ASP A 103 -13.87 -8.40 -24.24
N GLU A 104 -12.69 -8.48 -23.63
CA GLU A 104 -11.97 -9.73 -23.41
C GLU A 104 -12.71 -10.65 -22.41
N VAL A 105 -13.29 -10.10 -21.35
CA VAL A 105 -14.17 -10.85 -20.41
C VAL A 105 -15.37 -11.46 -21.13
N ALA A 106 -15.96 -10.73 -22.09
CA ALA A 106 -17.05 -11.25 -22.90
C ALA A 106 -16.61 -12.40 -23.80
N GLN A 107 -15.38 -12.35 -24.36
CA GLN A 107 -14.79 -13.46 -25.10
C GLN A 107 -14.52 -14.68 -24.23
N ALA A 108 -14.22 -14.48 -22.94
CA ALA A 108 -14.07 -15.54 -21.94
C ALA A 108 -15.41 -16.12 -21.43
N GLY A 109 -16.55 -15.69 -21.99
CA GLY A 109 -17.88 -16.25 -21.73
C GLY A 109 -18.68 -15.52 -20.64
N ILE A 110 -18.19 -14.39 -20.09
CA ILE A 110 -18.94 -13.60 -19.11
C ILE A 110 -19.29 -12.22 -19.70
N ARG A 111 -20.57 -11.87 -19.71
CA ARG A 111 -21.05 -10.61 -20.25
C ARG A 111 -21.57 -9.69 -19.14
N LEU A 112 -21.01 -8.51 -19.04
CA LEU A 112 -21.62 -7.42 -18.29
C LEU A 112 -22.44 -6.57 -19.25
N VAL A 113 -23.75 -6.49 -19.00
CA VAL A 113 -24.70 -5.84 -19.91
C VAL A 113 -25.39 -4.64 -19.27
N ASP A 114 -25.90 -3.77 -20.10
CA ASP A 114 -26.85 -2.73 -19.75
C ASP A 114 -28.18 -2.94 -20.53
N PHE A 115 -29.20 -2.14 -20.23
CA PHE A 115 -30.51 -2.27 -20.87
C PHE A 115 -30.53 -2.02 -22.38
N ARG A 116 -29.45 -1.55 -23.00
CA ARG A 116 -29.33 -1.40 -24.46
C ARG A 116 -28.92 -2.72 -25.13
N LYS A 117 -28.37 -3.65 -24.34
CA LYS A 117 -27.76 -4.90 -24.82
C LYS A 117 -28.52 -6.15 -24.40
N ILE A 118 -29.75 -6.02 -23.86
CA ILE A 118 -30.59 -7.16 -23.42
C ILE A 118 -31.86 -7.31 -24.25
N GLY A 119 -32.38 -8.53 -24.31
CA GLY A 119 -33.64 -8.87 -24.98
C GLY A 119 -34.86 -8.56 -24.11
N LYS A 120 -36.06 -8.64 -24.73
CA LYS A 120 -37.32 -8.36 -24.00
C LYS A 120 -37.58 -9.36 -22.86
N LYS A 121 -37.14 -10.61 -22.99
CA LYS A 121 -37.35 -11.67 -21.99
C LYS A 121 -36.50 -11.41 -20.74
N GLU A 122 -35.22 -11.11 -20.94
CA GLU A 122 -34.30 -10.77 -19.88
C GLU A 122 -34.70 -9.46 -19.18
N GLY A 123 -35.14 -8.45 -19.97
CA GLY A 123 -35.64 -7.18 -19.42
C GLY A 123 -36.86 -7.39 -18.53
N LYS A 124 -37.81 -8.31 -18.89
CA LYS A 124 -38.94 -8.63 -18.03
C LYS A 124 -38.53 -9.34 -16.75
N TYR A 125 -37.55 -10.25 -16.84
CA TYR A 125 -37.01 -10.89 -15.63
C TYR A 125 -36.38 -9.88 -14.69
N LEU A 126 -35.53 -8.98 -15.21
CA LEU A 126 -34.88 -7.94 -14.42
C LEU A 126 -35.87 -6.97 -13.78
N GLU A 127 -36.98 -6.71 -14.47
CA GLU A 127 -38.08 -5.91 -13.91
C GLU A 127 -38.73 -6.60 -12.71
N GLN A 128 -39.01 -7.89 -12.83
CA GLN A 128 -39.56 -8.71 -11.73
C GLN A 128 -38.57 -8.81 -10.58
N TYR A 129 -37.28 -9.02 -10.87
CA TYR A 129 -36.21 -9.06 -9.87
C TYR A 129 -36.11 -7.72 -9.13
N PHE A 130 -36.15 -6.61 -9.87
CA PHE A 130 -36.15 -5.27 -9.27
C PHE A 130 -37.32 -5.08 -8.30
N ASP A 131 -38.55 -5.43 -8.75
CA ASP A 131 -39.75 -5.25 -7.95
C ASP A 131 -39.76 -6.12 -6.69
N ALA A 132 -39.20 -7.34 -6.75
CA ALA A 132 -39.20 -8.30 -5.64
C ALA A 132 -38.02 -8.13 -4.68
N GLU A 133 -36.79 -7.94 -5.22
CA GLU A 133 -35.55 -8.06 -4.45
C GLU A 133 -34.87 -6.72 -4.15
N ILE A 134 -35.05 -5.69 -4.99
CA ILE A 134 -34.38 -4.40 -4.82
C ILE A 134 -35.32 -3.32 -4.32
N ALA A 135 -36.47 -3.12 -4.97
CA ALA A 135 -37.38 -2.01 -4.66
C ALA A 135 -37.85 -1.96 -3.20
N PRO A 136 -38.11 -3.10 -2.52
CA PRO A 136 -38.49 -3.09 -1.08
C PRO A 136 -37.36 -2.67 -0.15
N LEU A 137 -36.09 -2.76 -0.60
CA LEU A 137 -34.90 -2.53 0.22
C LEU A 137 -34.29 -1.13 0.05
N ILE A 138 -34.72 -0.38 -0.97
CA ILE A 138 -34.20 0.96 -1.23
C ILE A 138 -35.06 2.03 -0.56
N SER A 139 -34.42 3.12 -0.11
CA SER A 139 -35.06 4.24 0.57
C SER A 139 -34.88 5.53 -0.25
N PRO A 140 -35.85 5.87 -1.11
CA PRO A 140 -35.76 7.07 -1.94
C PRO A 140 -36.00 8.34 -1.11
N ILE A 141 -35.21 9.38 -1.40
CA ILE A 141 -35.32 10.69 -0.78
C ILE A 141 -35.65 11.72 -1.86
N VAL A 142 -36.65 12.54 -1.64
CA VAL A 142 -36.93 13.71 -2.49
C VAL A 142 -36.52 14.98 -1.76
N VAL A 143 -35.45 15.62 -2.24
CA VAL A 143 -34.85 16.79 -1.59
C VAL A 143 -35.80 17.96 -1.58
N GLY A 144 -35.98 18.59 -0.41
CA GLY A 144 -36.86 19.72 -0.21
C GLY A 144 -36.79 20.28 1.20
N LYS A 145 -37.66 21.27 1.51
CA LYS A 145 -37.65 21.95 2.82
C LYS A 145 -37.77 21.02 4.05
N ARG A 146 -38.53 19.91 3.91
CA ARG A 146 -38.74 18.92 4.99
C ARG A 146 -37.85 17.73 4.90
N GLN A 147 -37.15 17.53 3.79
CA GLN A 147 -36.20 16.46 3.55
C GLN A 147 -34.94 17.10 2.94
N PRO A 148 -33.95 17.49 3.77
CA PRO A 148 -32.73 18.11 3.27
C PRO A 148 -31.95 17.11 2.44
N PHE A 149 -30.95 17.59 1.71
CA PHE A 149 -30.03 16.75 0.97
C PHE A 149 -29.35 15.75 1.93
N PRO A 150 -29.39 14.43 1.64
CA PRO A 150 -28.85 13.43 2.56
C PRO A 150 -27.34 13.47 2.62
N PHE A 151 -26.79 13.01 3.73
CA PHE A 151 -25.37 12.79 3.84
C PHE A 151 -24.94 11.61 2.95
N LEU A 152 -24.13 11.87 1.92
CA LEU A 152 -23.57 10.84 1.07
C LEU A 152 -22.32 10.26 1.73
N LYS A 153 -22.35 8.96 2.01
CA LYS A 153 -21.23 8.24 2.63
C LYS A 153 -20.01 8.24 1.70
N ASN A 154 -18.82 8.24 2.31
CA ASN A 154 -17.56 8.13 1.56
C ASN A 154 -17.53 6.88 0.69
N LYS A 155 -17.22 7.05 -0.58
CA LYS A 155 -17.20 6.01 -1.63
C LYS A 155 -18.54 5.31 -1.90
N GLY A 156 -19.61 5.74 -1.28
CA GLY A 156 -20.96 5.21 -1.55
C GLY A 156 -21.46 5.61 -2.94
N ILE A 157 -22.14 4.69 -3.63
CA ILE A 157 -22.81 4.94 -4.92
C ILE A 157 -24.26 5.28 -4.65
N TYR A 158 -24.74 6.34 -5.29
CA TYR A 158 -26.14 6.80 -5.19
C TYR A 158 -26.68 7.06 -6.59
N ALA A 159 -27.95 6.75 -6.80
CA ALA A 159 -28.68 7.24 -7.97
C ALA A 159 -29.22 8.63 -7.67
N VAL A 160 -28.91 9.60 -8.53
CA VAL A 160 -29.42 10.97 -8.49
C VAL A 160 -30.33 11.20 -9.67
N VAL A 161 -31.47 11.80 -9.42
CA VAL A 161 -32.54 11.99 -10.42
C VAL A 161 -33.08 13.41 -10.38
N VAL A 162 -33.28 14.01 -11.54
CA VAL A 162 -34.03 15.25 -11.70
C VAL A 162 -35.51 14.90 -11.91
N LEU A 163 -36.31 15.23 -10.94
CA LEU A 163 -37.73 14.94 -10.86
C LEU A 163 -38.57 16.21 -11.19
N GLU A 164 -39.46 16.12 -12.15
CA GLU A 164 -40.36 17.21 -12.49
C GLU A 164 -41.80 16.87 -12.06
N LYS A 165 -42.46 17.81 -11.39
CA LYS A 165 -43.88 17.73 -11.09
C LYS A 165 -44.75 18.24 -12.27
N LYS A 166 -46.01 17.87 -12.29
CA LYS A 166 -47.00 18.36 -13.29
C LYS A 166 -47.07 19.89 -13.43
N ASN A 167 -46.66 20.64 -12.40
CA ASN A 167 -46.60 22.11 -12.41
C ASN A 167 -45.23 22.66 -12.86
N GLY A 168 -44.35 21.84 -13.46
CA GLY A 168 -43.03 22.23 -13.95
C GLY A 168 -41.97 22.43 -12.86
N LYS A 169 -42.28 22.17 -11.59
CA LYS A 169 -41.32 22.37 -10.51
C LYS A 169 -40.36 21.18 -10.39
N GLU A 170 -39.07 21.45 -10.52
CA GLU A 170 -38.03 20.47 -10.40
C GLU A 170 -37.60 20.19 -8.95
N LYS A 171 -37.22 18.95 -8.68
CA LYS A 171 -36.65 18.47 -7.44
C LYS A 171 -35.56 17.46 -7.70
N LEU A 172 -34.66 17.26 -6.74
CA LEU A 172 -33.70 16.14 -6.78
C LEU A 172 -34.26 14.94 -6.01
N GLY A 173 -34.16 13.76 -6.62
CA GLY A 173 -34.37 12.48 -5.97
C GLY A 173 -33.04 11.80 -5.77
N ILE A 174 -32.85 11.10 -4.64
CA ILE A 174 -31.61 10.39 -4.30
C ILE A 174 -31.96 9.02 -3.77
N ILE A 175 -31.27 7.98 -4.26
CA ILE A 175 -31.41 6.60 -3.79
C ILE A 175 -30.02 6.04 -3.48
N PRO A 176 -29.75 5.54 -2.25
CA PRO A 176 -28.54 4.80 -1.97
C PRO A 176 -28.52 3.47 -2.73
N CYS A 177 -27.45 3.20 -3.48
CA CYS A 177 -27.22 1.94 -4.18
C CYS A 177 -26.27 1.05 -3.36
N ASN A 178 -26.68 0.71 -2.14
CA ASN A 178 -25.82 0.01 -1.19
C ASN A 178 -25.75 -1.49 -1.49
N SER A 179 -24.60 -1.96 -1.88
CA SER A 179 -24.31 -3.39 -2.14
C SER A 179 -24.32 -4.30 -0.90
N GLY A 180 -24.45 -3.74 0.32
CA GLY A 180 -24.55 -4.54 1.56
C GLY A 180 -25.93 -5.14 1.83
N VAL A 181 -26.95 -4.76 1.05
CA VAL A 181 -28.35 -5.17 1.25
C VAL A 181 -28.81 -6.11 0.15
N PHE A 182 -28.24 -6.00 -1.04
CA PHE A 182 -28.50 -6.86 -2.19
C PHE A 182 -27.20 -7.10 -2.98
N PRO A 183 -27.10 -8.20 -3.80
CA PRO A 183 -25.95 -8.47 -4.63
C PRO A 183 -25.69 -7.33 -5.61
N ARG A 184 -24.44 -6.92 -5.77
CA ARG A 184 -24.08 -5.87 -6.74
C ARG A 184 -24.11 -6.35 -8.19
N LEU A 185 -23.69 -7.60 -8.44
CA LEU A 185 -23.86 -8.28 -9.71
C LEU A 185 -25.17 -9.07 -9.69
N VAL A 186 -26.12 -8.68 -10.53
CA VAL A 186 -27.39 -9.36 -10.73
C VAL A 186 -27.25 -10.26 -11.94
N GLN A 187 -27.42 -11.57 -11.75
CA GLN A 187 -27.38 -12.54 -12.85
C GLN A 187 -28.61 -12.40 -13.73
N VAL A 188 -28.40 -12.36 -15.03
CA VAL A 188 -29.44 -12.32 -16.04
C VAL A 188 -29.60 -13.73 -16.62
N PRO A 189 -30.79 -14.34 -16.59
CA PRO A 189 -30.98 -15.70 -17.15
C PRO A 189 -30.71 -15.75 -18.66
N GLY A 190 -29.95 -16.75 -19.08
CA GLY A 190 -29.58 -16.96 -20.50
C GLY A 190 -28.70 -18.18 -20.65
N GLU A 191 -28.23 -18.43 -21.88
CA GLU A 191 -27.30 -19.51 -22.20
C GLU A 191 -25.84 -19.15 -21.78
N GLU A 192 -25.52 -17.85 -21.71
CA GLU A 192 -24.23 -17.34 -21.32
C GLU A 192 -24.31 -16.75 -19.91
N GLU A 193 -23.19 -16.78 -19.17
CA GLU A 193 -23.07 -16.07 -17.89
C GLU A 193 -23.15 -14.55 -18.10
N THR A 194 -24.33 -14.00 -17.87
CA THR A 194 -24.62 -12.58 -18.10
C THR A 194 -24.98 -11.90 -16.78
N TYR A 195 -24.39 -10.75 -16.55
CA TYR A 195 -24.60 -9.96 -15.33
C TYR A 195 -24.97 -8.50 -15.65
N MET A 196 -25.71 -7.88 -14.74
CA MET A 196 -25.98 -6.45 -14.71
C MET A 196 -25.64 -5.88 -13.33
N LEU A 197 -25.07 -4.68 -13.28
CA LEU A 197 -24.83 -3.97 -12.01
C LEU A 197 -26.16 -3.52 -11.39
N ALA A 198 -26.35 -3.76 -10.10
CA ALA A 198 -27.58 -3.40 -9.39
C ALA A 198 -27.84 -1.88 -9.42
N GLU A 199 -26.79 -1.06 -9.36
CA GLU A 199 -26.91 0.38 -9.50
C GLU A 199 -27.46 0.81 -10.88
N GLU A 200 -27.10 0.10 -11.95
CA GLU A 200 -27.68 0.35 -13.28
C GLU A 200 -29.13 -0.11 -13.37
N LEU A 201 -29.46 -1.23 -12.71
CA LEU A 201 -30.83 -1.71 -12.60
C LEU A 201 -31.74 -0.71 -11.86
N ILE A 202 -31.25 -0.19 -10.71
CA ILE A 202 -31.94 0.86 -9.96
C ILE A 202 -32.14 2.11 -10.83
N LEU A 203 -31.10 2.53 -11.52
CA LEU A 203 -31.14 3.73 -12.36
C LEU A 203 -32.11 3.55 -13.55
N HIS A 204 -32.24 2.35 -14.10
CA HIS A 204 -33.19 2.07 -15.18
C HIS A 204 -34.65 2.16 -14.70
N PHE A 205 -35.00 1.48 -13.62
CA PHE A 205 -36.38 1.42 -13.09
C PHE A 205 -36.70 2.56 -12.09
N ILE A 206 -35.90 3.60 -12.06
CA ILE A 206 -36.02 4.70 -11.08
C ILE A 206 -37.40 5.41 -11.14
N SER A 207 -38.04 5.45 -12.30
CA SER A 207 -39.39 6.02 -12.47
C SER A 207 -40.48 5.24 -11.72
N LYS A 208 -40.27 3.92 -11.48
CA LYS A 208 -41.17 3.10 -10.65
C LYS A 208 -41.09 3.47 -9.17
N VAL A 209 -39.94 3.99 -8.73
CA VAL A 209 -39.68 4.39 -7.34
C VAL A 209 -40.31 5.78 -7.08
N PHE A 210 -40.12 6.71 -7.99
CA PHE A 210 -40.62 8.09 -7.84
C PHE A 210 -41.99 8.29 -8.51
N LYS A 211 -42.98 7.50 -8.10
CA LYS A 211 -44.35 7.60 -8.60
C LYS A 211 -44.90 9.03 -8.44
N GLY A 212 -45.50 9.54 -9.50
CA GLY A 212 -46.08 10.90 -9.52
C GLY A 212 -45.13 12.03 -9.93
N TYR A 213 -43.90 11.68 -10.30
CA TYR A 213 -42.95 12.59 -10.92
C TYR A 213 -42.58 12.12 -12.33
N PHE A 214 -42.24 13.06 -13.20
CA PHE A 214 -41.56 12.78 -14.45
C PHE A 214 -40.02 12.81 -14.20
N VAL A 215 -39.30 11.82 -14.72
CA VAL A 215 -37.84 11.73 -14.63
C VAL A 215 -37.25 12.45 -15.82
N LYS A 216 -36.66 13.64 -15.61
CA LYS A 216 -36.04 14.46 -16.65
C LYS A 216 -34.61 14.04 -16.97
N ALA A 217 -33.81 13.79 -15.94
CA ALA A 217 -32.45 13.32 -16.07
C ALA A 217 -32.05 12.44 -14.87
N LYS A 218 -31.05 11.57 -15.08
CA LYS A 218 -30.58 10.65 -14.04
C LYS A 218 -29.12 10.29 -14.23
N SER A 219 -28.38 10.14 -13.12
CA SER A 219 -26.99 9.69 -13.10
C SER A 219 -26.70 8.92 -11.83
N LEU A 220 -25.67 8.07 -11.85
CA LEU A 220 -25.05 7.62 -10.61
C LEU A 220 -24.04 8.66 -10.15
N ILE A 221 -23.90 8.81 -8.84
CA ILE A 221 -22.94 9.70 -8.20
C ILE A 221 -22.17 8.94 -7.13
N ARG A 222 -20.87 9.25 -7.03
CA ARG A 222 -19.99 8.76 -5.98
C ARG A 222 -19.16 9.89 -5.40
N VAL A 223 -19.11 9.98 -4.07
CA VAL A 223 -18.40 11.05 -3.36
C VAL A 223 -17.19 10.46 -2.64
N THR A 224 -16.02 11.06 -2.83
CA THR A 224 -14.83 10.79 -2.04
C THR A 224 -14.64 11.90 -1.02
N ARG A 225 -14.42 11.55 0.26
CA ARG A 225 -14.27 12.50 1.36
C ARG A 225 -12.84 12.53 1.87
N ASN A 226 -12.42 13.68 2.39
CA ASN A 226 -11.17 13.77 3.14
C ASN A 226 -11.18 12.73 4.28
N ALA A 227 -10.04 12.09 4.54
CA ALA A 227 -9.87 11.13 5.62
C ALA A 227 -8.64 11.48 6.49
N ASP A 228 -8.02 12.63 6.25
CA ASP A 228 -6.84 13.07 6.98
C ASP A 228 -7.26 13.91 8.18
N ILE A 229 -7.20 13.31 9.37
CA ILE A 229 -7.38 13.99 10.65
C ILE A 229 -6.06 13.85 11.41
N ASP A 230 -5.53 14.95 11.90
CA ASP A 230 -4.44 14.94 12.86
C ASP A 230 -4.98 14.54 14.23
N ALA A 231 -4.81 13.26 14.56
CA ALA A 231 -5.29 12.72 15.82
C ALA A 231 -4.48 13.28 17.01
N ASP A 232 -3.17 13.54 16.82
CA ASP A 232 -2.30 14.02 17.90
C ASP A 232 -2.65 15.46 18.33
N ALA A 233 -3.04 16.31 17.37
CA ALA A 233 -3.49 17.68 17.68
C ALA A 233 -4.84 17.75 18.41
N LEU A 234 -5.59 16.66 18.49
CA LEU A 234 -6.92 16.59 19.10
C LEU A 234 -6.97 15.72 20.35
N TYR A 235 -5.85 15.07 20.72
CA TYR A 235 -5.81 14.17 21.87
C TYR A 235 -5.84 14.95 23.17
N ASP A 236 -6.68 14.47 24.09
CA ASP A 236 -6.78 14.94 25.46
C ASP A 236 -6.21 13.86 26.38
N GLU A 237 -5.19 14.19 27.17
CA GLU A 237 -4.47 13.26 28.05
C GLU A 237 -5.35 12.62 29.13
N ASP A 238 -6.49 13.22 29.44
CA ASP A 238 -7.47 12.69 30.38
C ASP A 238 -8.37 11.58 29.82
N LEU A 239 -8.28 11.29 28.49
CA LEU A 239 -9.08 10.27 27.82
C LEU A 239 -8.28 8.99 27.58
N ASP A 240 -8.95 7.83 27.69
CA ASP A 240 -8.39 6.57 27.17
C ASP A 240 -8.09 6.72 25.68
N TYR A 241 -6.83 6.50 25.29
CA TYR A 241 -6.37 6.73 23.92
C TYR A 241 -7.10 5.87 22.89
N ARG A 242 -7.53 4.67 23.26
CA ARG A 242 -8.32 3.77 22.40
C ARG A 242 -9.73 4.32 22.16
N ASP A 243 -10.42 4.77 23.21
CA ASP A 243 -11.75 5.38 23.09
C ASP A 243 -11.71 6.68 22.29
N PHE A 244 -10.64 7.48 22.48
CA PHE A 244 -10.37 8.65 21.67
C PHE A 244 -10.21 8.27 20.18
N MET A 245 -9.43 7.24 19.84
CA MET A 245 -9.23 6.79 18.47
C MET A 245 -10.53 6.27 17.83
N GLU A 246 -11.40 5.57 18.58
CA GLU A 246 -12.73 5.21 18.09
C GLU A 246 -13.57 6.46 17.76
N GLY A 247 -13.47 7.51 18.55
CA GLY A 247 -14.10 8.81 18.29
C GLY A 247 -13.59 9.48 17.01
N ILE A 248 -12.27 9.45 16.78
CA ILE A 248 -11.63 9.95 15.56
C ILE A 248 -12.12 9.19 14.33
N ILE A 249 -12.19 7.87 14.38
CA ILE A 249 -12.70 7.05 13.27
C ILE A 249 -14.14 7.47 12.90
N LYS A 250 -14.99 7.69 13.90
CA LYS A 250 -16.36 8.16 13.70
C LYS A 250 -16.43 9.56 13.06
N LYS A 251 -15.56 10.49 13.51
CA LYS A 251 -15.46 11.86 12.93
C LYS A 251 -14.96 11.82 11.49
N ARG A 252 -13.93 11.03 11.19
CA ARG A 252 -13.35 10.87 9.84
C ARG A 252 -14.40 10.49 8.79
N LYS A 253 -15.36 9.66 9.16
CA LYS A 253 -16.46 9.25 8.27
C LYS A 253 -17.36 10.43 7.80
N ARG A 254 -17.26 11.62 8.41
CA ARG A 254 -18.08 12.81 8.16
C ARG A 254 -17.31 14.00 7.59
N LEU A 255 -16.05 13.83 7.21
CA LEU A 255 -15.24 14.92 6.68
C LEU A 255 -15.73 15.43 5.32
N LEU A 256 -15.23 16.61 4.91
CA LEU A 256 -15.64 17.31 3.70
C LEU A 256 -15.37 16.48 2.44
N PRO A 257 -16.23 16.57 1.41
CA PRO A 257 -15.95 16.00 0.11
C PRO A 257 -14.73 16.63 -0.54
N VAL A 258 -13.96 15.82 -1.26
CA VAL A 258 -12.76 16.23 -2.03
C VAL A 258 -12.86 15.86 -3.50
N ARG A 259 -13.86 15.04 -3.86
CA ARG A 259 -14.14 14.65 -5.25
C ARG A 259 -15.57 14.13 -5.37
N VAL A 260 -16.20 14.45 -6.48
CA VAL A 260 -17.47 13.84 -6.90
C VAL A 260 -17.34 13.30 -8.33
N GLU A 261 -17.89 12.13 -8.56
CA GLU A 261 -17.85 11.42 -9.83
C GLU A 261 -19.28 11.14 -10.30
N PHE A 262 -19.56 11.37 -11.59
CA PHE A 262 -20.83 11.08 -12.23
C PHE A 262 -20.65 10.05 -13.34
N SER A 263 -21.57 9.10 -13.45
CA SER A 263 -21.58 8.09 -14.51
C SER A 263 -22.20 8.59 -15.82
N ARG A 264 -23.00 9.66 -15.76
CA ARG A 264 -23.73 10.26 -16.90
C ARG A 264 -23.73 11.77 -16.80
N GLU A 265 -23.91 12.41 -17.96
CA GLU A 265 -24.06 13.86 -18.00
C GLU A 265 -25.36 14.31 -17.36
N LEU A 266 -25.29 15.39 -16.65
CA LEU A 266 -26.41 16.18 -16.12
C LEU A 266 -26.19 17.64 -16.53
N ASP A 267 -27.27 18.39 -16.60
CA ASP A 267 -27.21 19.83 -16.89
C ASP A 267 -26.31 20.55 -15.85
N GLY A 268 -25.55 21.54 -16.28
CA GLY A 268 -24.61 22.27 -15.45
C GLY A 268 -25.25 22.84 -14.16
N ASP A 269 -26.40 23.45 -14.27
CA ASP A 269 -27.13 23.98 -13.13
C ASP A 269 -27.49 22.91 -12.07
N ILE A 270 -27.73 21.68 -12.51
CA ILE A 270 -27.99 20.55 -11.60
C ILE A 270 -26.71 20.11 -10.92
N VAL A 271 -25.59 20.02 -11.66
CA VAL A 271 -24.27 19.70 -11.10
C VAL A 271 -23.86 20.74 -10.09
N ASP A 272 -23.99 22.04 -10.43
CA ASP A 272 -23.65 23.15 -9.54
C ASP A 272 -24.50 23.11 -8.25
N LYS A 273 -25.78 22.81 -8.35
CA LYS A 273 -26.66 22.64 -7.19
C LYS A 273 -26.25 21.44 -6.31
N ILE A 274 -25.81 20.33 -6.90
CA ILE A 274 -25.31 19.19 -6.14
C ILE A 274 -24.00 19.57 -5.44
N CYS A 275 -23.12 20.32 -6.12
CA CYS A 275 -21.87 20.83 -5.55
C CYS A 275 -22.14 21.80 -4.37
N GLU A 276 -23.13 22.66 -4.46
CA GLU A 276 -23.57 23.51 -3.34
C GLU A 276 -24.04 22.69 -2.13
N TYR A 277 -24.85 21.64 -2.33
CA TYR A 277 -25.25 20.75 -1.24
C TYR A 277 -24.08 19.98 -0.61
N LEU A 278 -23.04 19.70 -1.39
CA LEU A 278 -21.84 18.99 -0.95
C LEU A 278 -20.76 19.93 -0.37
N ASP A 279 -20.93 21.25 -0.49
CA ASP A 279 -19.89 22.24 -0.18
C ASP A 279 -18.58 21.94 -0.94
N LEU A 280 -18.68 21.70 -2.25
CA LEU A 280 -17.59 21.28 -3.12
C LEU A 280 -17.50 22.20 -4.35
N ASP A 281 -16.29 22.69 -4.67
CA ASP A 281 -16.01 23.46 -5.88
C ASP A 281 -16.13 22.56 -7.13
N GLY A 282 -16.81 23.05 -8.18
CA GLY A 282 -17.06 22.33 -9.42
C GLY A 282 -15.82 21.79 -10.13
N LYS A 283 -14.62 22.32 -9.86
CA LYS A 283 -13.34 21.77 -10.38
C LYS A 283 -13.02 20.35 -9.90
N TYR A 284 -13.62 19.89 -8.80
CA TYR A 284 -13.48 18.53 -8.26
C TYR A 284 -14.51 17.53 -8.79
N VAL A 285 -15.27 17.95 -9.82
CA VAL A 285 -16.24 17.09 -10.51
C VAL A 285 -15.57 16.32 -11.62
N PHE A 286 -15.74 15.00 -11.62
CA PHE A 286 -15.25 14.11 -12.68
C PHE A 286 -16.41 13.34 -13.31
N ARG A 287 -16.22 12.95 -14.57
CA ARG A 287 -17.15 12.10 -15.33
C ARG A 287 -16.36 10.99 -15.99
N GLY A 288 -16.96 9.81 -16.08
CA GLY A 288 -16.35 8.64 -16.71
C GLY A 288 -17.43 7.70 -17.27
N SER A 289 -17.05 6.88 -18.25
CA SER A 289 -17.89 5.85 -18.86
C SER A 289 -17.84 4.51 -18.11
N SER A 290 -16.73 4.23 -17.41
CA SER A 290 -16.59 3.03 -16.59
C SER A 290 -17.42 3.13 -15.30
N PRO A 291 -17.81 2.00 -14.68
CA PRO A 291 -18.46 1.99 -13.37
C PRO A 291 -17.68 2.79 -12.31
N LEU A 292 -18.43 3.49 -11.44
CA LEU A 292 -17.85 4.37 -10.42
C LEU A 292 -17.03 3.64 -9.34
N ASP A 293 -17.15 2.31 -9.28
CA ASP A 293 -16.35 1.44 -8.42
C ASP A 293 -16.11 0.11 -9.15
N LEU A 294 -14.84 -0.22 -9.37
CA LEU A 294 -14.41 -1.42 -10.08
C LEU A 294 -14.23 -2.65 -9.18
N SER A 295 -14.56 -2.57 -7.89
CA SER A 295 -14.40 -3.72 -6.98
C SER A 295 -15.24 -4.95 -7.34
N PHE A 296 -16.27 -4.79 -8.16
CA PHE A 296 -17.10 -5.92 -8.65
C PHE A 296 -16.31 -6.89 -9.54
N VAL A 297 -15.17 -6.48 -10.12
CA VAL A 297 -14.36 -7.36 -10.98
C VAL A 297 -13.87 -8.61 -10.25
N PHE A 298 -13.71 -8.54 -8.93
CA PHE A 298 -13.34 -9.71 -8.11
C PHE A 298 -14.45 -10.79 -8.11
N GLN A 299 -15.73 -10.38 -8.20
CA GLN A 299 -16.84 -11.32 -8.33
C GLN A 299 -16.87 -11.96 -9.74
N ILE A 300 -16.50 -11.19 -10.78
CA ILE A 300 -16.33 -11.74 -12.14
C ILE A 300 -15.19 -12.76 -12.16
N GLN A 301 -14.07 -12.48 -11.50
CA GLN A 301 -12.96 -13.43 -11.40
C GLN A 301 -13.36 -14.73 -10.70
N ASP A 302 -14.26 -14.67 -9.71
CA ASP A 302 -14.77 -15.87 -9.03
C ASP A 302 -15.49 -16.81 -10.00
N SER A 303 -16.22 -16.29 -10.98
CA SER A 303 -16.87 -17.07 -12.05
C SER A 303 -15.85 -17.63 -13.07
N LEU A 304 -14.69 -17.00 -13.23
CA LEU A 304 -13.63 -17.41 -14.16
C LEU A 304 -12.60 -18.38 -13.55
N ARG A 305 -12.76 -18.83 -12.31
CA ARG A 305 -11.78 -19.70 -11.62
C ARG A 305 -11.52 -21.04 -12.35
N ASN A 306 -12.43 -21.50 -13.18
CA ASN A 306 -12.27 -22.70 -13.97
C ASN A 306 -11.38 -22.50 -15.22
N HIS A 307 -10.89 -21.27 -15.45
CA HIS A 307 -10.02 -20.84 -16.53
C HIS A 307 -8.64 -20.43 -15.99
N PRO A 308 -7.78 -21.40 -15.61
CA PRO A 308 -6.48 -21.08 -14.97
C PRO A 308 -5.57 -20.23 -15.85
N GLU A 309 -5.71 -20.28 -17.17
CA GLU A 309 -4.97 -19.48 -18.14
C GLU A 309 -5.25 -17.96 -18.04
N LEU A 310 -6.36 -17.58 -17.41
CA LEU A 310 -6.72 -16.18 -17.17
C LEU A 310 -6.12 -15.60 -15.89
N PHE A 311 -5.39 -16.39 -15.13
CA PHE A 311 -4.73 -16.02 -13.88
C PHE A 311 -3.23 -16.26 -13.97
N TYR A 312 -2.46 -15.60 -13.10
CA TYR A 312 -1.07 -16.01 -12.91
C TYR A 312 -1.00 -17.46 -12.42
N GLU A 313 -0.01 -18.21 -12.90
CA GLU A 313 0.29 -19.51 -12.35
C GLU A 313 0.39 -19.44 -10.83
N LYS A 314 -0.26 -20.39 -10.15
CA LYS A 314 -0.28 -20.39 -8.69
C LYS A 314 1.11 -20.68 -8.15
N ARG A 315 1.70 -19.71 -7.47
CA ARG A 315 2.97 -19.82 -6.75
C ARG A 315 2.73 -19.95 -5.26
N VAL A 316 3.46 -20.85 -4.61
CA VAL A 316 3.38 -21.10 -3.17
C VAL A 316 4.73 -20.77 -2.55
N PRO A 317 4.77 -19.97 -1.45
CA PRO A 317 6.03 -19.70 -0.76
C PRO A 317 6.72 -20.99 -0.35
N GLN A 318 7.99 -21.13 -0.71
CA GLN A 318 8.78 -22.34 -0.49
C GLN A 318 9.38 -22.37 0.93
N LYS A 319 9.78 -23.55 1.38
CA LYS A 319 10.56 -23.70 2.61
C LYS A 319 11.94 -23.10 2.39
N SER A 320 12.44 -22.35 3.38
CA SER A 320 13.82 -21.85 3.31
C SER A 320 14.81 -23.00 3.45
N THR A 321 15.76 -23.09 2.54
CA THR A 321 16.86 -24.07 2.59
C THR A 321 17.86 -23.80 3.71
N GLN A 322 17.82 -22.61 4.32
CA GLN A 322 18.65 -22.23 5.46
C GLN A 322 18.19 -22.84 6.78
N ILE A 323 16.98 -23.42 6.82
CA ILE A 323 16.32 -23.84 8.06
C ILE A 323 15.87 -25.30 7.96
N ASP A 324 16.29 -26.09 8.95
CA ASP A 324 15.80 -27.43 9.17
C ASP A 324 14.59 -27.41 10.11
N SER A 325 13.41 -27.71 9.58
CA SER A 325 12.15 -27.71 10.34
C SER A 325 12.06 -28.78 11.44
N LYS A 326 13.06 -29.68 11.53
CA LYS A 326 13.14 -30.73 12.57
C LYS A 326 13.98 -30.33 13.77
N ARG A 327 14.69 -29.21 13.69
CA ARG A 327 15.56 -28.69 14.75
C ARG A 327 14.96 -27.41 15.35
N SER A 328 15.33 -27.11 16.60
CA SER A 328 15.02 -25.83 17.24
C SER A 328 15.44 -24.67 16.33
N ILE A 329 14.52 -23.73 16.11
CA ILE A 329 14.81 -22.54 15.29
C ILE A 329 15.74 -21.58 16.04
N LEU A 330 15.58 -21.45 17.36
CA LEU A 330 16.46 -20.63 18.19
C LEU A 330 17.91 -21.13 18.17
N GLU A 331 18.12 -22.45 18.25
CA GLU A 331 19.44 -23.05 18.13
C GLU A 331 20.08 -22.75 16.77
N GLN A 332 19.31 -22.87 15.68
CA GLN A 332 19.81 -22.59 14.34
C GLN A 332 20.14 -21.11 14.12
N ILE A 333 19.40 -20.17 14.75
CA ILE A 333 19.70 -18.74 14.72
C ILE A 333 20.99 -18.48 15.51
N LYS A 334 21.18 -19.18 16.63
CA LYS A 334 22.41 -19.08 17.43
C LYS A 334 23.65 -19.53 16.65
N GLU A 335 23.51 -20.57 15.84
CA GLU A 335 24.60 -21.06 14.97
C GLU A 335 24.95 -20.09 13.83
N LYS A 336 23.94 -19.48 13.21
CA LYS A 336 24.10 -18.59 12.06
C LYS A 336 22.84 -17.78 11.82
N ASP A 337 23.00 -16.51 11.50
CA ASP A 337 21.89 -15.62 11.07
C ASP A 337 21.07 -16.24 9.94
N LYS A 338 19.75 -15.99 9.94
CA LYS A 338 18.81 -16.43 8.92
C LYS A 338 18.15 -15.22 8.25
N LEU A 339 18.06 -15.24 6.94
CA LEU A 339 17.40 -14.22 6.15
C LEU A 339 16.30 -14.88 5.30
N LEU A 340 15.04 -14.55 5.59
CA LEU A 340 13.90 -14.96 4.77
C LEU A 340 13.54 -13.87 3.77
N SER A 341 13.18 -14.29 2.55
CA SER A 341 12.73 -13.39 1.48
C SER A 341 11.31 -13.75 1.07
N TYR A 342 10.35 -12.90 1.48
CA TYR A 342 8.94 -13.04 1.08
C TYR A 342 8.71 -12.42 -0.29
N PRO A 343 7.71 -12.92 -1.07
CA PRO A 343 6.84 -14.07 -0.85
C PRO A 343 7.46 -15.39 -1.32
N TYR A 344 8.71 -15.40 -1.75
CA TYR A 344 9.41 -16.55 -2.33
C TYR A 344 9.62 -17.67 -1.31
N GLU A 345 10.01 -17.28 -0.10
CA GLU A 345 10.10 -18.15 1.07
C GLU A 345 8.93 -17.91 2.04
N SER A 346 8.58 -18.95 2.78
CA SER A 346 7.47 -18.93 3.74
C SER A 346 7.82 -18.12 4.99
N ILE A 347 6.84 -17.38 5.52
CA ILE A 347 6.91 -16.75 6.85
C ILE A 347 6.92 -17.78 8.01
N ARG A 348 6.68 -19.07 7.72
CA ARG A 348 6.54 -20.12 8.72
C ARG A 348 7.69 -20.20 9.72
N PRO A 349 8.97 -20.11 9.34
CA PRO A 349 10.06 -20.15 10.30
C PRO A 349 10.02 -19.04 11.35
N PHE A 350 9.57 -17.85 10.99
CA PHE A 350 9.37 -16.77 11.96
C PHE A 350 8.23 -17.08 12.94
N LEU A 351 7.13 -17.67 12.45
CA LEU A 351 6.03 -18.11 13.33
C LEU A 351 6.48 -19.27 14.25
N ASP A 352 7.29 -20.17 13.75
CA ASP A 352 7.88 -21.27 14.52
C ASP A 352 8.82 -20.73 15.61
N MET A 353 9.61 -19.70 15.32
CA MET A 353 10.46 -19.00 16.31
C MET A 353 9.61 -18.42 17.46
N LEU A 354 8.51 -17.76 17.15
CA LEU A 354 7.61 -17.22 18.18
C LEU A 354 6.94 -18.33 19.00
N SER A 355 6.46 -19.38 18.33
CA SER A 355 5.83 -20.52 19.00
C SER A 355 6.82 -21.30 19.88
N GLU A 356 8.06 -21.49 19.44
CA GLU A 356 9.13 -22.09 20.23
C GLU A 356 9.41 -21.23 21.47
N ALA A 357 9.59 -19.90 21.26
CA ALA A 357 9.84 -18.98 22.37
C ALA A 357 8.69 -18.93 23.39
N ALA A 358 7.44 -19.04 22.94
CA ALA A 358 6.28 -19.09 23.84
C ALA A 358 6.27 -20.31 24.76
N ASN A 359 6.88 -21.44 24.34
CA ASN A 359 6.88 -22.71 25.04
C ASN A 359 8.23 -23.06 25.72
N ASP A 360 9.29 -22.30 25.49
CA ASP A 360 10.61 -22.52 26.08
C ASP A 360 10.69 -21.93 27.48
N ASP A 361 10.90 -22.77 28.50
CA ASP A 361 10.95 -22.36 29.92
C ASP A 361 12.09 -21.38 30.23
N GLU A 362 13.16 -21.35 29.44
CA GLU A 362 14.27 -20.42 29.61
C GLU A 362 14.00 -19.05 28.97
N VAL A 363 12.97 -18.90 28.13
CA VAL A 363 12.52 -17.60 27.59
C VAL A 363 11.80 -16.84 28.69
N VAL A 364 12.29 -15.63 29.00
CA VAL A 364 11.75 -14.76 30.04
C VAL A 364 10.86 -13.65 29.49
N SER A 365 11.14 -13.15 28.30
CA SER A 365 10.30 -12.09 27.70
C SER A 365 10.29 -12.13 26.18
N ILE A 366 9.16 -11.65 25.59
CA ILE A 366 9.01 -11.37 24.16
C ILE A 366 8.50 -9.94 24.01
N LYS A 367 9.23 -9.12 23.25
CA LYS A 367 8.87 -7.72 22.97
C LYS A 367 8.70 -7.53 21.48
N MET A 368 7.64 -6.84 21.06
CA MET A 368 7.30 -6.72 19.64
C MET A 368 6.59 -5.43 19.28
N THR A 369 6.88 -4.90 18.09
CA THR A 369 6.15 -3.77 17.52
C THR A 369 5.15 -4.26 16.48
N LEU A 370 3.88 -3.85 16.56
CA LEU A 370 2.82 -4.20 15.62
C LEU A 370 2.25 -2.95 14.95
N TYR A 371 2.17 -2.96 13.62
CA TYR A 371 1.63 -1.85 12.84
C TYR A 371 0.36 -2.25 12.07
N ARG A 372 0.40 -3.31 11.29
CA ARG A 372 -0.73 -3.90 10.54
C ARG A 372 -0.73 -5.40 10.74
N VAL A 373 -1.78 -5.92 11.33
CA VAL A 373 -1.90 -7.33 11.70
C VAL A 373 -3.03 -7.97 10.90
N ALA A 374 -2.93 -9.25 10.59
CA ALA A 374 -4.00 -9.98 9.93
C ALA A 374 -5.23 -10.10 10.85
N LYS A 375 -6.44 -10.20 10.27
CA LYS A 375 -7.67 -10.42 11.06
C LYS A 375 -7.65 -11.72 11.86
N GLN A 376 -6.93 -12.73 11.39
CA GLN A 376 -6.63 -13.98 12.08
C GLN A 376 -5.11 -14.09 12.05
N SER A 377 -4.44 -13.59 13.08
CA SER A 377 -2.99 -13.49 13.15
C SER A 377 -2.39 -14.54 14.06
N LYS A 378 -1.60 -15.43 13.47
CA LYS A 378 -0.80 -16.42 14.22
C LYS A 378 0.30 -15.76 15.03
N VAL A 379 0.76 -14.58 14.62
CA VAL A 379 1.72 -13.79 15.39
C VAL A 379 1.10 -13.37 16.72
N VAL A 380 -0.12 -12.83 16.69
CA VAL A 380 -0.81 -12.41 17.93
C VAL A 380 -1.20 -13.63 18.78
N GLU A 381 -1.64 -14.72 18.16
CA GLU A 381 -1.91 -15.97 18.88
C GLU A 381 -0.67 -16.45 19.63
N ALA A 382 0.51 -16.47 19.00
CA ALA A 382 1.77 -16.87 19.66
C ALA A 382 2.17 -15.95 20.83
N LEU A 383 1.87 -14.64 20.74
CA LEU A 383 2.12 -13.68 21.83
C LEU A 383 1.17 -13.94 23.02
N ILE A 384 -0.09 -14.27 22.72
CA ILE A 384 -1.09 -14.66 23.74
C ILE A 384 -0.63 -15.96 24.43
N ASP A 385 -0.27 -16.99 23.67
CA ASP A 385 0.24 -18.25 24.20
C ASP A 385 1.48 -18.01 25.11
N ALA A 386 2.38 -17.12 24.72
CA ALA A 386 3.53 -16.77 25.52
C ALA A 386 3.15 -16.13 26.86
N ALA A 387 2.21 -15.20 26.86
CA ALA A 387 1.72 -14.55 28.09
C ALA A 387 1.01 -15.55 29.02
N GLU A 388 0.16 -16.40 28.45
CA GLU A 388 -0.52 -17.48 29.20
C GLU A 388 0.47 -18.50 29.78
N ASN A 389 1.62 -18.72 29.11
CA ASN A 389 2.73 -19.54 29.61
C ASN A 389 3.65 -18.78 30.60
N GLY A 390 3.25 -17.59 31.07
CA GLY A 390 3.94 -16.84 32.12
C GLY A 390 5.16 -16.04 31.64
N LYS A 391 5.34 -15.81 30.33
CA LYS A 391 6.36 -14.93 29.81
C LYS A 391 5.98 -13.46 29.98
N ASP A 392 6.96 -12.57 30.18
CA ASP A 392 6.75 -11.13 30.10
C ASP A 392 6.60 -10.71 28.63
N VAL A 393 5.37 -10.45 28.19
CA VAL A 393 5.06 -10.08 26.79
C VAL A 393 4.69 -8.61 26.73
N LEU A 394 5.54 -7.83 26.03
CA LEU A 394 5.34 -6.41 25.79
C LEU A 394 5.10 -6.16 24.30
N VAL A 395 3.95 -5.56 23.98
CA VAL A 395 3.56 -5.29 22.60
C VAL A 395 3.25 -3.81 22.40
N LEU A 396 3.95 -3.18 21.48
CA LEU A 396 3.59 -1.85 21.02
C LEU A 396 2.66 -1.96 19.82
N VAL A 397 1.42 -1.51 19.95
CA VAL A 397 0.40 -1.51 18.88
C VAL A 397 0.22 -0.08 18.37
N GLU A 398 0.51 0.15 17.07
CA GLU A 398 0.31 1.45 16.44
C GLU A 398 -1.17 1.62 16.02
N LEU A 399 -1.95 2.32 16.82
CA LEU A 399 -3.37 2.57 16.54
C LEU A 399 -3.61 3.58 15.42
N LYS A 400 -2.60 4.39 15.04
CA LYS A 400 -2.68 5.37 13.95
C LYS A 400 -2.38 4.74 12.57
N ALA A 401 -2.40 3.39 12.45
CA ALA A 401 -2.28 2.68 11.18
C ALA A 401 -3.54 2.89 10.35
N ARG A 402 -3.51 3.83 9.40
CA ARG A 402 -4.68 4.25 8.61
C ARG A 402 -5.39 3.06 7.97
N PHE A 403 -6.73 3.03 8.14
CA PHE A 403 -7.66 2.01 7.65
C PHE A 403 -7.57 0.62 8.32
N ASP A 404 -6.62 0.44 9.26
CA ASP A 404 -6.49 -0.77 10.07
C ASP A 404 -6.79 -0.51 11.56
N GLU A 405 -7.21 0.70 11.92
CA GLU A 405 -7.41 1.13 13.29
C GLU A 405 -8.39 0.24 14.06
N GLU A 406 -9.55 -0.08 13.45
CA GLU A 406 -10.57 -0.93 14.07
C GLU A 406 -10.02 -2.35 14.38
N ASN A 407 -9.23 -2.91 13.47
CA ASN A 407 -8.61 -4.22 13.64
C ASN A 407 -7.52 -4.19 14.73
N ASN A 408 -6.70 -3.13 14.77
CA ASN A 408 -5.64 -2.99 15.78
C ASN A 408 -6.22 -2.76 17.19
N ILE A 409 -7.33 -2.04 17.31
CA ILE A 409 -8.08 -1.87 18.57
C ILE A 409 -8.58 -3.22 19.08
N GLU A 410 -9.17 -4.06 18.23
CA GLU A 410 -9.67 -5.37 18.60
C GLU A 410 -8.54 -6.29 19.10
N TRP A 411 -7.41 -6.34 18.37
CA TRP A 411 -6.27 -7.14 18.78
C TRP A 411 -5.62 -6.65 20.07
N SER A 412 -5.57 -5.33 20.29
CA SER A 412 -5.01 -4.78 21.53
C SER A 412 -5.81 -5.24 22.77
N ARG A 413 -7.14 -5.27 22.67
CA ARG A 413 -7.99 -5.81 23.75
C ARG A 413 -7.69 -7.26 24.08
N ARG A 414 -7.58 -8.10 23.04
CA ARG A 414 -7.29 -9.53 23.21
C ARG A 414 -5.91 -9.78 23.84
N LEU A 415 -4.90 -8.97 23.47
CA LEU A 415 -3.57 -9.06 24.07
C LEU A 415 -3.60 -8.68 25.55
N GLU A 416 -4.29 -7.59 25.92
CA GLU A 416 -4.45 -7.18 27.32
C GLU A 416 -5.21 -8.22 28.16
N GLU A 417 -6.29 -8.78 27.63
CA GLU A 417 -7.07 -9.85 28.28
C GLU A 417 -6.23 -11.11 28.56
N ALA A 418 -5.24 -11.40 27.71
CA ALA A 418 -4.28 -12.49 27.88
C ALA A 418 -3.14 -12.19 28.86
N GLY A 419 -3.05 -10.95 29.37
CA GLY A 419 -1.99 -10.52 30.30
C GLY A 419 -0.76 -9.91 29.65
N CYS A 420 -0.80 -9.60 28.34
CA CYS A 420 0.27 -8.84 27.70
C CYS A 420 0.25 -7.37 28.15
N THR A 421 1.42 -6.77 28.30
CA THR A 421 1.55 -5.31 28.44
C THR A 421 1.47 -4.67 27.06
N VAL A 422 0.44 -3.85 26.82
CA VAL A 422 0.21 -3.17 25.53
C VAL A 422 0.50 -1.68 25.67
N ILE A 423 1.26 -1.16 24.69
CA ILE A 423 1.55 0.28 24.56
C ILE A 423 0.92 0.76 23.24
N TYR A 424 0.26 1.92 23.27
CA TYR A 424 -0.45 2.51 22.15
C TYR A 424 0.34 3.62 21.45
N GLY A 425 1.38 3.21 20.70
CA GLY A 425 2.19 4.17 19.95
C GLY A 425 3.11 5.01 20.83
N LEU A 426 3.50 6.17 20.31
CA LEU A 426 4.39 7.14 20.94
C LEU A 426 3.91 8.56 20.60
N ASP A 427 3.90 9.47 21.56
CA ASP A 427 3.47 10.85 21.33
C ASP A 427 4.38 11.57 20.33
N GLY A 428 3.77 12.26 19.38
CA GLY A 428 4.47 12.96 18.31
C GLY A 428 5.14 12.10 17.25
N TYR A 429 5.20 10.76 17.42
CA TYR A 429 5.82 9.83 16.48
C TYR A 429 4.91 8.65 16.15
N LYS A 430 5.03 8.14 14.94
CA LYS A 430 4.43 6.85 14.57
C LYS A 430 5.48 5.76 14.64
N VAL A 431 5.17 4.66 15.32
CA VAL A 431 6.07 3.51 15.37
C VAL A 431 5.82 2.62 14.16
N HIS A 432 6.80 2.57 13.26
CA HIS A 432 6.72 1.83 12.01
C HIS A 432 7.82 0.77 11.86
N SER A 433 8.71 0.65 12.84
CA SER A 433 9.70 -0.44 12.90
C SER A 433 9.01 -1.82 12.93
N LYS A 434 9.70 -2.83 12.42
CA LYS A 434 9.30 -4.23 12.51
C LYS A 434 10.41 -4.94 13.28
N LEU A 435 10.23 -4.96 14.60
CA LEU A 435 11.21 -5.44 15.55
C LEU A 435 10.55 -6.41 16.52
N CYS A 436 11.16 -7.57 16.67
CA CYS A 436 10.82 -8.57 17.66
C CYS A 436 12.09 -8.95 18.44
N LEU A 437 12.02 -8.95 19.76
CA LEU A 437 13.09 -9.31 20.65
C LEU A 437 12.63 -10.41 21.61
N ILE A 438 13.30 -11.55 21.56
CA ILE A 438 13.13 -12.65 22.51
C ILE A 438 14.33 -12.59 23.46
N THR A 439 14.06 -12.57 24.76
CA THR A 439 15.07 -12.60 25.80
C THR A 439 15.02 -13.96 26.51
N LYS A 440 16.14 -14.68 26.48
CA LYS A 440 16.32 -15.99 27.10
C LYS A 440 17.32 -15.89 28.24
N LYS A 441 17.13 -16.65 29.30
CA LYS A 441 18.07 -16.73 30.44
C LYS A 441 18.57 -18.15 30.61
N THR A 442 19.74 -18.42 30.01
CA THR A 442 20.37 -19.74 30.01
C THR A 442 21.56 -19.76 30.98
N ASN A 443 21.56 -20.63 31.98
CA ASN A 443 22.63 -20.74 32.99
C ASN A 443 23.00 -19.41 33.66
N GLY A 444 21.99 -18.57 33.91
CA GLY A 444 22.16 -17.25 34.55
C GLY A 444 22.62 -16.14 33.62
N LYS A 445 22.90 -16.40 32.34
CA LYS A 445 23.26 -15.41 31.33
C LYS A 445 22.04 -15.02 30.50
N ILE A 446 21.97 -13.74 30.16
CA ILE A 446 20.95 -13.21 29.24
C ILE A 446 21.43 -13.41 27.81
N GLU A 447 20.57 -13.94 26.98
CA GLU A 447 20.75 -14.11 25.54
C GLU A 447 19.60 -13.44 24.81
N TYR A 448 19.94 -12.77 23.70
CA TYR A 448 18.97 -12.08 22.85
C TYR A 448 18.86 -12.75 21.49
N TYR A 449 17.63 -12.97 21.05
CA TYR A 449 17.30 -13.38 19.69
C TYR A 449 16.46 -12.26 19.09
N THR A 450 16.96 -11.65 18.03
CA THR A 450 16.32 -10.47 17.45
C THR A 450 15.86 -10.76 16.03
N GLN A 451 14.62 -10.42 15.73
CA GLN A 451 14.14 -10.41 14.35
C GLN A 451 13.84 -8.99 13.92
N ILE A 452 14.35 -8.61 12.74
CA ILE A 452 14.15 -7.30 12.11
C ILE A 452 13.58 -7.52 10.71
N GLY A 453 12.43 -6.89 10.41
CA GLY A 453 11.77 -7.00 9.13
C GLY A 453 11.69 -5.70 8.35
N THR A 454 11.62 -5.80 7.02
CA THR A 454 11.27 -4.67 6.17
C THR A 454 9.76 -4.49 6.06
N GLY A 455 8.99 -5.54 6.24
CA GLY A 455 7.54 -5.62 6.11
C GLY A 455 6.80 -5.94 7.40
N ASN A 456 5.49 -5.67 7.40
CA ASN A 456 4.63 -5.89 8.56
C ASN A 456 4.48 -7.38 8.90
N TYR A 457 4.19 -7.66 10.17
CA TYR A 457 3.86 -9.00 10.68
C TYR A 457 2.43 -9.39 10.27
N ASN A 458 2.27 -9.76 9.01
CA ASN A 458 0.97 -10.08 8.44
C ASN A 458 1.12 -11.21 7.41
N GLU A 459 0.55 -12.36 7.72
CA GLU A 459 0.70 -13.61 6.96
C GLU A 459 0.08 -13.54 5.56
N LYS A 460 -0.90 -12.65 5.36
CA LYS A 460 -1.51 -12.43 4.04
C LYS A 460 -0.61 -11.58 3.16
N THR A 461 -0.09 -10.47 3.70
CA THR A 461 0.79 -9.59 2.93
C THR A 461 2.14 -10.24 2.65
N ALA A 462 2.63 -11.14 3.52
CA ALA A 462 3.82 -11.94 3.28
C ALA A 462 3.74 -12.87 2.04
N ARG A 463 2.54 -13.06 1.48
CA ARG A 463 2.33 -13.81 0.22
C ARG A 463 2.21 -12.91 -1.01
N LEU A 464 2.13 -11.60 -0.83
CA LEU A 464 1.83 -10.63 -1.87
C LEU A 464 2.87 -9.52 -2.01
N TYR A 465 3.67 -9.29 -0.94
CA TYR A 465 4.67 -8.23 -0.87
C TYR A 465 6.05 -8.84 -0.81
N THR A 466 7.00 -8.22 -1.52
CA THR A 466 8.40 -8.58 -1.38
C THR A 466 8.94 -7.92 -0.11
N ASP A 467 9.36 -8.73 0.85
CA ASP A 467 9.93 -8.27 2.10
C ASP A 467 11.06 -9.18 2.57
N LEU A 468 11.89 -8.67 3.47
CA LEU A 468 13.01 -9.36 4.06
C LEU A 468 12.81 -9.48 5.56
N SER A 469 13.26 -10.59 6.15
CA SER A 469 13.18 -10.87 7.58
C SER A 469 14.48 -11.48 8.04
N LEU A 470 15.27 -10.70 8.77
CA LEU A 470 16.53 -11.12 9.40
C LEU A 470 16.26 -11.63 10.81
N MET A 471 16.71 -12.83 11.12
CA MET A 471 16.73 -13.41 12.47
C MET A 471 18.19 -13.60 12.88
N THR A 472 18.62 -12.98 13.97
CA THR A 472 20.01 -12.94 14.41
C THR A 472 20.14 -13.19 15.91
N TYR A 473 21.27 -13.79 16.30
CA TYR A 473 21.72 -13.95 17.68
C TYR A 473 22.81 -12.92 18.05
N ASP A 474 23.05 -11.91 17.21
CA ASP A 474 24.00 -10.84 17.53
C ASP A 474 23.59 -10.13 18.81
N GLN A 475 24.43 -10.24 19.86
CA GLN A 475 24.08 -9.72 21.19
C GLN A 475 24.13 -8.19 21.25
N GLU A 476 24.98 -7.53 20.45
CA GLU A 476 24.99 -6.05 20.38
C GLU A 476 23.72 -5.52 19.73
N ILE A 477 23.23 -6.19 18.68
CA ILE A 477 21.91 -5.88 18.08
C ILE A 477 20.78 -6.12 19.10
N GLY A 478 20.87 -7.22 19.85
CA GLY A 478 19.91 -7.55 20.91
C GLY A 478 19.86 -6.52 22.03
N GLU A 479 21.01 -6.06 22.50
CA GLU A 479 21.14 -5.00 23.52
C GLU A 479 20.54 -3.66 23.01
N GLU A 480 20.83 -3.29 21.76
CA GLU A 480 20.25 -2.08 21.15
C GLU A 480 18.74 -2.23 20.94
N ALA A 481 18.24 -3.41 20.55
CA ALA A 481 16.81 -3.69 20.46
C ALA A 481 16.12 -3.58 21.83
N ALA A 482 16.75 -4.09 22.89
CA ALA A 482 16.27 -3.95 24.27
C ALA A 482 16.19 -2.47 24.67
N ALA A 483 17.21 -1.67 24.34
CA ALA A 483 17.23 -0.24 24.61
C ALA A 483 16.13 0.52 23.84
N ILE A 484 15.85 0.10 22.58
CA ILE A 484 14.73 0.66 21.79
C ILE A 484 13.40 0.40 22.51
N PHE A 485 13.12 -0.84 22.91
CA PHE A 485 11.89 -1.17 23.62
C PHE A 485 11.79 -0.43 24.97
N GLN A 486 12.90 -0.30 25.70
CA GLN A 486 12.92 0.44 26.96
C GLN A 486 12.58 1.93 26.73
N ALA A 487 13.16 2.58 25.72
CA ALA A 487 12.85 3.96 25.38
C ALA A 487 11.38 4.13 25.00
N LEU A 488 10.87 3.25 24.12
CA LEU A 488 9.46 3.27 23.72
C LEU A 488 8.50 3.08 24.88
N PHE A 489 8.87 2.21 25.84
CA PHE A 489 8.07 2.00 27.06
C PHE A 489 8.02 3.25 27.94
N MET A 490 9.09 4.05 27.96
CA MET A 490 9.17 5.31 28.71
C MET A 490 8.56 6.50 27.95
N GLY A 491 7.98 6.30 26.77
CA GLY A 491 7.47 7.38 25.93
C GLY A 491 8.56 8.18 25.21
N GLU A 492 9.75 7.61 25.06
CA GLU A 492 10.93 8.28 24.52
C GLU A 492 11.45 7.61 23.24
N THR A 493 12.42 8.24 22.58
CA THR A 493 13.13 7.74 21.42
C THR A 493 14.62 7.56 21.75
N VAL A 494 15.25 6.53 21.15
CA VAL A 494 16.69 6.28 21.30
C VAL A 494 17.50 7.44 20.72
N GLN A 495 18.46 7.94 21.48
CA GLN A 495 19.32 9.07 21.09
C GLN A 495 20.60 8.62 20.36
N VAL A 496 21.12 7.45 20.67
CA VAL A 496 22.37 6.90 20.11
C VAL A 496 22.21 5.40 19.89
N SER A 497 22.65 4.93 18.74
CA SER A 497 22.82 3.50 18.41
C SER A 497 24.12 3.29 17.65
N LYS A 498 24.75 2.12 17.81
CA LYS A 498 26.03 1.79 17.19
C LYS A 498 25.86 0.96 15.92
N LYS A 499 25.17 -0.18 16.02
CA LYS A 499 24.90 -1.11 14.90
C LYS A 499 23.60 -0.78 14.19
N LEU A 500 22.50 -0.68 14.91
CA LEU A 500 21.21 -0.33 14.33
C LEU A 500 21.17 1.13 13.91
N LEU A 501 20.51 1.44 12.80
CA LEU A 501 20.19 2.80 12.43
C LEU A 501 18.74 3.09 12.85
N VAL A 502 18.57 3.91 13.89
CA VAL A 502 17.26 4.15 14.51
C VAL A 502 16.78 5.57 14.21
N ALA A 503 15.63 5.73 13.58
CA ALA A 503 14.95 7.02 13.47
C ALA A 503 14.11 7.28 14.74
N PRO A 504 13.93 8.56 15.11
CA PRO A 504 14.26 9.79 14.37
C PRO A 504 15.71 10.30 14.50
N ASN A 505 16.48 9.86 15.50
CA ASN A 505 17.70 10.57 15.89
C ASN A 505 18.99 10.09 15.20
N CYS A 506 19.08 8.79 14.85
CA CYS A 506 20.33 8.22 14.35
C CYS A 506 20.30 7.93 12.84
N LEU A 507 19.17 7.49 12.28
CA LEU A 507 19.07 6.96 10.91
C LEU A 507 19.56 7.97 9.86
N GLN A 508 18.98 9.18 9.81
CA GLN A 508 19.30 10.15 8.76
C GLN A 508 20.78 10.56 8.79
N ASN A 509 21.30 10.88 9.99
CA ASN A 509 22.68 11.32 10.13
C ASN A 509 23.67 10.23 9.70
N ARG A 510 23.44 8.99 10.11
CA ARG A 510 24.30 7.87 9.75
C ARG A 510 24.26 7.57 8.24
N LEU A 511 23.10 7.74 7.57
CA LEU A 511 23.00 7.65 6.12
C LEU A 511 23.80 8.76 5.44
N LEU A 512 23.71 10.00 5.92
CA LEU A 512 24.49 11.12 5.41
C LEU A 512 26.01 10.87 5.57
N ASP A 513 26.44 10.33 6.71
CA ASP A 513 27.84 9.98 6.96
C ASP A 513 28.35 8.89 6.00
N MET A 514 27.53 7.87 5.70
CA MET A 514 27.91 6.80 4.76
C MET A 514 27.98 7.33 3.31
N ILE A 515 27.06 8.21 2.91
CA ILE A 515 27.15 8.86 1.59
C ILE A 515 28.39 9.73 1.51
N GLU A 516 28.74 10.48 2.58
CA GLU A 516 29.96 11.29 2.65
C GLU A 516 31.24 10.43 2.60
N GLU A 517 31.20 9.21 3.13
CA GLU A 517 32.31 8.26 3.02
C GLU A 517 32.56 7.87 1.56
N GLU A 518 31.48 7.58 0.82
CA GLU A 518 31.58 7.26 -0.63
C GLU A 518 32.04 8.48 -1.46
N ILE A 519 31.59 9.69 -1.10
CA ILE A 519 32.10 10.93 -1.73
C ILE A 519 33.62 11.06 -1.53
N ARG A 520 34.12 10.74 -0.34
CA ARG A 520 35.56 10.78 -0.06
C ARG A 520 36.34 9.70 -0.82
N HIS A 521 35.75 8.50 -1.00
CA HIS A 521 36.35 7.45 -1.81
C HIS A 521 36.45 7.92 -3.28
N ALA A 522 35.39 8.41 -3.87
CA ALA A 522 35.40 8.91 -5.25
C ALA A 522 36.40 10.05 -5.46
N LYS A 523 36.48 11.03 -4.52
CA LYS A 523 37.44 12.14 -4.58
C LYS A 523 38.91 11.67 -4.50
N ARG A 524 39.18 10.48 -3.95
CA ARG A 524 40.52 9.85 -3.95
C ARG A 524 40.79 8.98 -5.16
N GLY A 525 39.82 8.89 -6.11
CA GLY A 525 39.90 7.99 -7.25
C GLY A 525 39.72 6.51 -6.91
N GLU A 526 39.16 6.21 -5.73
CA GLU A 526 38.77 4.86 -5.32
C GLU A 526 37.37 4.54 -5.88
N GLU A 527 37.05 3.25 -6.02
CA GLU A 527 35.70 2.83 -6.36
C GLU A 527 34.72 3.27 -5.26
N ALA A 528 33.63 3.89 -5.67
CA ALA A 528 32.59 4.39 -4.79
C ALA A 528 31.20 4.05 -5.36
N TYR A 529 30.34 3.48 -4.52
CA TYR A 529 29.06 2.93 -4.94
C TYR A 529 27.97 3.13 -3.89
N ILE A 530 26.77 3.50 -4.35
CA ILE A 530 25.57 3.56 -3.53
C ILE A 530 24.44 2.83 -4.27
N GLY A 531 23.95 1.74 -3.68
CA GLY A 531 22.78 1.00 -4.15
C GLY A 531 21.64 1.10 -3.14
N VAL A 532 20.46 1.59 -3.56
CA VAL A 532 19.33 1.71 -2.62
C VAL A 532 18.03 1.24 -3.24
N LYS A 533 17.40 0.25 -2.59
CA LYS A 533 16.01 -0.11 -2.87
C LYS A 533 15.09 0.46 -1.79
N MET A 534 14.01 1.13 -2.23
CA MET A 534 13.02 1.72 -1.33
C MET A 534 11.68 1.91 -2.05
N ASN A 535 10.63 2.23 -1.29
CA ASN A 535 9.33 2.53 -1.92
C ASN A 535 9.22 4.00 -2.35
N SER A 536 9.86 4.92 -1.62
CA SER A 536 9.78 6.35 -1.92
C SER A 536 11.05 7.10 -1.54
N LEU A 537 11.45 8.03 -2.39
CA LEU A 537 12.58 8.94 -2.20
C LEU A 537 12.07 10.39 -2.18
N THR A 538 12.01 11.01 -1.00
CA THR A 538 11.49 12.38 -0.81
C THR A 538 12.20 13.18 0.29
N ASP A 539 13.20 12.61 0.95
CA ASP A 539 14.00 13.32 1.96
C ASP A 539 14.98 14.28 1.28
N LYS A 540 14.76 15.59 1.50
CA LYS A 540 15.56 16.61 0.81
C LYS A 540 17.04 16.53 1.16
N LYS A 541 17.39 16.32 2.44
CA LYS A 541 18.80 16.25 2.87
C LYS A 541 19.51 15.07 2.22
N LEU A 542 18.86 13.91 2.18
CA LEU A 542 19.43 12.73 1.54
C LEU A 542 19.53 12.89 0.02
N MET A 543 18.53 13.50 -0.64
CA MET A 543 18.57 13.78 -2.08
C MET A 543 19.68 14.79 -2.43
N ASP A 544 19.80 15.88 -1.67
CA ASP A 544 20.87 16.86 -1.87
C ASP A 544 22.26 16.20 -1.73
N LYS A 545 22.39 15.27 -0.75
CA LYS A 545 23.63 14.52 -0.56
C LYS A 545 23.91 13.50 -1.66
N LEU A 546 22.88 12.87 -2.25
CA LEU A 546 23.03 12.03 -3.45
C LEU A 546 23.47 12.85 -4.68
N ILE A 547 22.97 14.07 -4.83
CA ILE A 547 23.41 14.98 -5.90
C ILE A 547 24.91 15.31 -5.74
N GLU A 548 25.33 15.64 -4.50
CA GLU A 548 26.74 15.88 -4.19
C GLU A 548 27.60 14.64 -4.50
N ALA A 549 27.12 13.46 -4.15
CA ALA A 549 27.79 12.19 -4.44
C ALA A 549 27.92 11.92 -5.95
N SER A 550 26.86 12.17 -6.72
CA SER A 550 26.88 12.06 -8.18
C SER A 550 27.90 13.04 -8.80
N GLN A 551 27.92 14.28 -8.33
CA GLN A 551 28.89 15.29 -8.78
C GLN A 551 30.35 14.92 -8.42
N ALA A 552 30.55 14.16 -7.35
CA ALA A 552 31.86 13.63 -6.98
C ALA A 552 32.28 12.39 -7.78
N GLY A 553 31.41 11.83 -8.60
CA GLY A 553 31.68 10.63 -9.41
C GLY A 553 31.30 9.30 -8.76
N VAL A 554 30.50 9.32 -7.69
CA VAL A 554 29.95 8.10 -7.09
C VAL A 554 28.93 7.48 -8.03
N GLU A 555 29.04 6.17 -8.30
CA GLU A 555 28.03 5.39 -9.02
C GLU A 555 26.81 5.14 -8.10
N ILE A 556 25.62 5.56 -8.55
CA ILE A 556 24.40 5.51 -7.74
C ILE A 556 23.27 4.80 -8.48
N GLU A 557 22.80 3.69 -7.93
CA GLU A 557 21.72 2.89 -8.49
C GLU A 557 20.54 2.79 -7.52
N LEU A 558 19.37 3.26 -7.96
CA LEU A 558 18.18 3.36 -7.12
C LEU A 558 17.04 2.52 -7.70
N ILE A 559 16.46 1.66 -6.87
CA ILE A 559 15.20 0.95 -7.17
C ILE A 559 14.11 1.60 -6.36
N VAL A 560 13.30 2.47 -7.00
CA VAL A 560 12.24 3.24 -6.33
C VAL A 560 10.88 2.88 -6.92
N ARG A 561 10.11 2.07 -6.20
CA ARG A 561 8.81 1.58 -6.68
C ARG A 561 7.80 2.69 -6.93
N GLY A 562 7.67 3.64 -6.03
CA GLY A 562 6.61 4.63 -6.00
C GLY A 562 7.07 6.05 -6.29
N ILE A 563 7.07 6.90 -5.28
CA ILE A 563 7.40 8.32 -5.38
C ILE A 563 8.92 8.50 -5.48
N CYS A 564 9.39 9.11 -6.55
CA CYS A 564 10.76 9.59 -6.68
C CYS A 564 10.73 11.08 -7.02
N TRP A 565 11.26 11.93 -6.13
CA TRP A 565 11.35 13.37 -6.40
C TRP A 565 12.60 13.71 -7.19
N LEU A 566 13.66 12.92 -7.11
CA LEU A 566 14.92 13.14 -7.78
C LEU A 566 14.80 12.74 -9.27
N ILE A 567 15.19 13.61 -10.17
CA ILE A 567 15.29 13.34 -11.60
C ILE A 567 16.74 12.91 -11.90
N PRO A 568 16.98 11.67 -12.36
CA PRO A 568 18.31 11.17 -12.69
C PRO A 568 18.80 11.68 -14.04
N GLY A 569 20.10 11.52 -14.32
CA GLY A 569 20.69 11.76 -15.63
C GLY A 569 20.71 13.24 -16.05
N VAL A 570 20.62 14.18 -15.12
CA VAL A 570 20.73 15.62 -15.40
C VAL A 570 22.19 16.03 -15.35
N GLU A 571 22.72 16.52 -16.49
CA GLU A 571 24.11 16.92 -16.65
C GLU A 571 24.56 17.94 -15.57
N GLY A 572 25.72 17.66 -14.97
CA GLY A 572 26.32 18.47 -13.91
C GLY A 572 25.66 18.30 -12.52
N TYR A 573 24.63 17.42 -12.39
CA TYR A 573 23.93 17.21 -11.12
C TYR A 573 23.72 15.73 -10.80
N THR A 574 22.99 14.99 -11.61
CA THR A 574 22.55 13.61 -11.32
C THR A 574 22.94 12.64 -12.44
N GLU A 575 23.98 12.95 -13.20
CA GLU A 575 24.43 12.16 -14.34
C GLU A 575 24.89 10.75 -13.97
N ASN A 576 25.39 10.57 -12.75
CA ASN A 576 25.83 9.26 -12.23
C ASN A 576 24.72 8.55 -11.41
N ILE A 577 23.48 9.01 -11.50
CA ILE A 577 22.33 8.41 -10.83
C ILE A 577 21.45 7.71 -11.86
N ARG A 578 21.21 6.42 -11.64
CA ARG A 578 20.23 5.62 -12.37
C ARG A 578 19.06 5.29 -11.46
N VAL A 579 17.82 5.41 -11.95
CA VAL A 579 16.61 5.09 -11.18
C VAL A 579 15.72 4.16 -11.99
N ILE A 580 15.39 3.00 -11.41
CA ILE A 580 14.39 2.10 -11.96
C ILE A 580 13.21 1.93 -11.00
N SER A 581 12.09 1.47 -11.54
CA SER A 581 10.87 1.14 -10.79
C SER A 581 10.31 -0.19 -11.28
N ILE A 582 10.06 -1.12 -10.36
CA ILE A 582 9.42 -2.41 -10.66
C ILE A 582 8.00 -2.36 -10.11
N VAL A 583 7.02 -2.56 -11.00
CA VAL A 583 5.62 -2.77 -10.68
C VAL A 583 5.19 -4.04 -11.40
N GLY A 584 4.74 -5.04 -10.68
CA GLY A 584 4.42 -6.35 -11.21
C GLY A 584 3.50 -7.15 -10.29
N ARG A 585 3.57 -8.45 -10.39
CA ARG A 585 2.74 -9.42 -9.67
C ARG A 585 2.75 -9.20 -8.16
N PHE A 586 3.95 -8.98 -7.60
CA PHE A 586 4.14 -8.72 -6.17
C PHE A 586 4.44 -7.25 -5.93
N LEU A 587 3.96 -6.73 -4.80
CA LEU A 587 4.28 -5.37 -4.39
C LEU A 587 5.73 -5.31 -3.91
N GLU A 588 6.60 -4.60 -4.64
CA GLU A 588 7.97 -4.33 -4.20
C GLU A 588 7.95 -3.45 -2.94
N HIS A 589 8.31 -4.05 -1.81
CA HIS A 589 8.15 -3.40 -0.50
C HIS A 589 9.42 -3.42 0.34
N SER A 590 10.35 -4.35 0.11
CA SER A 590 11.61 -4.43 0.85
C SER A 590 12.47 -3.17 0.68
N ARG A 591 13.29 -2.86 1.69
CA ARG A 591 14.29 -1.80 1.63
C ARG A 591 15.65 -2.41 1.90
N ILE A 592 16.59 -2.10 1.00
CA ILE A 592 17.98 -2.52 1.05
C ILE A 592 18.84 -1.28 0.80
N TYR A 593 19.84 -1.05 1.65
CA TYR A 593 20.82 0.02 1.48
C TYR A 593 22.19 -0.59 1.37
N ILE A 594 22.93 -0.21 0.34
CA ILE A 594 24.29 -0.72 0.01
C ILE A 594 25.21 0.48 -0.14
N PHE A 595 26.32 0.47 0.59
CA PHE A 595 27.38 1.48 0.47
C PHE A 595 28.71 0.77 0.29
N GLY A 596 29.49 1.23 -0.70
CA GLY A 596 30.76 0.65 -1.08
C GLY A 596 30.66 -0.66 -1.87
N LYS A 597 31.81 -1.17 -2.28
CA LYS A 597 31.98 -2.43 -3.01
C LYS A 597 32.90 -3.39 -2.24
N GLU A 598 32.81 -4.66 -2.55
CA GLU A 598 33.67 -5.74 -2.05
C GLU A 598 33.74 -5.83 -0.51
N GLU A 599 34.94 -5.97 0.06
CA GLU A 599 35.15 -6.16 1.50
C GLU A 599 34.71 -4.98 2.37
N LYS A 600 34.76 -3.75 1.82
CA LYS A 600 34.32 -2.51 2.52
C LYS A 600 32.79 -2.31 2.48
N GLN A 601 32.07 -3.16 1.78
CA GLN A 601 30.65 -3.02 1.57
C GLN A 601 29.85 -3.12 2.87
N LYS A 602 29.00 -2.14 3.09
CA LYS A 602 27.99 -2.10 4.18
C LYS A 602 26.61 -2.32 3.57
N ILE A 603 25.88 -3.33 4.07
CA ILE A 603 24.51 -3.64 3.64
C ILE A 603 23.58 -3.57 4.82
N TYR A 604 22.45 -2.90 4.63
CA TYR A 604 21.37 -2.79 5.63
C TYR A 604 20.04 -3.23 5.00
N ILE A 605 19.21 -3.88 5.81
CA ILE A 605 17.78 -3.99 5.54
C ILE A 605 17.01 -3.03 6.46
N ALA A 606 15.94 -2.42 5.99
CA ALA A 606 15.28 -1.33 6.72
C ALA A 606 13.75 -1.38 6.65
N SER A 607 13.12 -0.83 7.68
CA SER A 607 11.69 -0.49 7.64
C SER A 607 11.42 0.88 7.00
N ALA A 608 12.44 1.73 6.89
CA ALA A 608 12.33 3.11 6.43
C ALA A 608 12.50 3.26 4.92
N ASP A 609 11.69 4.12 4.33
CA ASP A 609 12.00 4.79 3.05
C ASP A 609 12.82 6.07 3.31
N TRP A 610 13.50 6.58 2.30
CA TRP A 610 14.18 7.87 2.39
C TRP A 610 13.19 9.03 2.20
N MET A 611 12.33 9.15 3.20
CA MET A 611 11.31 10.19 3.31
C MET A 611 11.48 10.93 4.65
N THR A 612 11.37 12.23 4.66
CA THR A 612 11.47 13.05 5.88
C THR A 612 10.58 12.54 7.01
N ARG A 613 9.35 12.11 6.69
CA ARG A 613 8.46 11.52 7.70
C ARG A 613 8.97 10.21 8.30
N ASN A 614 9.77 9.41 7.55
CA ASN A 614 10.36 8.17 8.07
C ASN A 614 11.64 8.46 8.86
N THR A 615 12.46 9.38 8.36
CA THR A 615 13.78 9.67 8.94
C THR A 615 13.72 10.57 10.18
N VAL A 616 12.64 11.36 10.35
CA VAL A 616 12.52 12.40 11.38
C VAL A 616 11.25 12.31 12.24
N HIS A 617 10.13 11.78 11.71
CA HIS A 617 8.83 11.78 12.39
C HIS A 617 8.28 10.38 12.68
N ARG A 618 9.12 9.36 12.59
CA ARG A 618 8.74 7.97 12.88
C ARG A 618 9.85 7.27 13.65
N VAL A 619 9.45 6.21 14.36
CA VAL A 619 10.40 5.21 14.83
C VAL A 619 10.55 4.16 13.76
N GLU A 620 11.73 4.10 13.16
CA GLU A 620 12.12 3.14 12.12
C GLU A 620 13.46 2.50 12.49
N VAL A 621 13.72 1.32 11.99
CA VAL A 621 14.96 0.60 12.23
C VAL A 621 15.56 0.09 10.92
N ALA A 622 16.86 0.27 10.75
CA ALA A 622 17.64 -0.45 9.77
C ALA A 622 18.72 -1.28 10.48
N ALA A 623 18.85 -2.53 10.09
CA ALA A 623 19.79 -3.48 10.65
C ALA A 623 20.93 -3.78 9.67
N PRO A 624 22.20 -3.78 10.11
CA PRO A 624 23.32 -4.24 9.30
C PRO A 624 23.21 -5.73 9.07
N VAL A 625 23.55 -6.16 7.87
CA VAL A 625 23.72 -7.58 7.54
C VAL A 625 25.22 -7.85 7.45
N GLU A 626 25.77 -8.49 8.49
CA GLU A 626 27.22 -8.67 8.61
C GLU A 626 27.69 -10.04 8.12
N ASN A 627 26.79 -11.03 8.12
CA ASN A 627 27.12 -12.38 7.64
C ASN A 627 27.48 -12.35 6.14
N PRO A 628 28.68 -12.85 5.73
CA PRO A 628 29.14 -12.75 4.34
C PRO A 628 28.23 -13.43 3.32
N ASP A 629 27.65 -14.60 3.65
CA ASP A 629 26.76 -15.31 2.72
C ASP A 629 25.45 -14.55 2.53
N LEU A 630 24.94 -13.89 3.58
CA LEU A 630 23.74 -13.07 3.51
C LEU A 630 24.00 -11.76 2.78
N LYS A 631 25.19 -11.17 2.92
CA LYS A 631 25.61 -10.02 2.10
C LYS A 631 25.63 -10.36 0.62
N LEU A 632 26.26 -11.50 0.27
CA LEU A 632 26.31 -11.97 -1.11
C LEU A 632 24.89 -12.17 -1.67
N ARG A 633 24.03 -12.85 -0.92
CA ARG A 633 22.62 -13.07 -1.32
C ARG A 633 21.88 -11.75 -1.57
N LEU A 634 22.02 -10.76 -0.70
CA LEU A 634 21.38 -9.46 -0.87
C LEU A 634 21.89 -8.68 -2.07
N ASN A 635 23.20 -8.76 -2.34
CA ASN A 635 23.81 -8.20 -3.56
C ASN A 635 23.25 -8.85 -4.82
N GLU A 636 23.23 -10.18 -4.88
CA GLU A 636 22.66 -10.92 -6.00
C GLU A 636 21.19 -10.54 -6.22
N MET A 637 20.41 -10.44 -5.15
CA MET A 637 19.01 -9.99 -5.24
C MET A 637 18.90 -8.55 -5.79
N PHE A 638 19.75 -7.64 -5.33
CA PHE A 638 19.73 -6.25 -5.76
C PHE A 638 20.12 -6.12 -7.24
N ILE A 639 21.19 -6.79 -7.66
CA ILE A 639 21.67 -6.81 -9.06
C ILE A 639 20.63 -7.47 -9.97
N THR A 640 20.01 -8.57 -9.56
CA THR A 640 18.94 -9.22 -10.33
C THR A 640 17.75 -8.27 -10.55
N MET A 641 17.35 -7.52 -9.53
CA MET A 641 16.30 -6.51 -9.70
C MET A 641 16.71 -5.35 -10.61
N LEU A 642 17.97 -4.89 -10.55
CA LEU A 642 18.50 -3.85 -11.44
C LEU A 642 18.56 -4.30 -12.91
N SER A 643 18.74 -5.60 -13.12
CA SER A 643 18.83 -6.24 -14.44
C SER A 643 17.46 -6.64 -14.99
N ASP A 644 16.37 -6.41 -14.25
CA ASP A 644 15.01 -6.69 -14.74
C ASP A 644 14.71 -5.88 -15.99
N ASN A 645 14.58 -6.57 -17.14
CA ASN A 645 14.30 -5.96 -18.44
C ASN A 645 12.91 -6.29 -18.99
N VAL A 646 12.05 -6.87 -18.14
CA VAL A 646 10.67 -7.25 -18.48
C VAL A 646 9.64 -6.38 -17.76
N GLN A 647 9.80 -6.19 -16.45
CA GLN A 647 8.88 -5.42 -15.59
C GLN A 647 9.40 -4.04 -15.23
N ALA A 648 10.72 -3.87 -15.17
CA ALA A 648 11.30 -2.59 -14.76
C ALA A 648 11.02 -1.47 -15.76
N ARG A 649 10.90 -0.27 -15.23
CA ARG A 649 10.83 0.99 -15.97
C ARG A 649 11.90 1.92 -15.48
N GLU A 650 12.65 2.50 -16.38
CA GLU A 650 13.71 3.45 -16.08
C GLU A 650 13.18 4.88 -16.13
N LEU A 651 13.51 5.66 -15.12
CA LEU A 651 13.23 7.10 -15.07
C LEU A 651 14.33 7.86 -15.81
N ASN A 652 13.97 8.64 -16.82
CA ASN A 652 14.91 9.43 -17.59
C ASN A 652 15.01 10.90 -17.11
N SER A 653 15.97 11.65 -17.66
CA SER A 653 16.23 13.07 -17.35
C SER A 653 15.07 14.02 -17.69
N SER A 654 14.10 13.58 -18.49
CA SER A 654 12.85 14.34 -18.71
C SER A 654 11.76 14.03 -17.68
N GLY A 655 12.06 13.21 -16.68
CA GLY A 655 11.11 12.79 -15.65
C GLY A 655 10.05 11.79 -16.14
N LYS A 656 10.28 11.07 -17.24
CA LYS A 656 9.38 10.03 -17.77
C LYS A 656 9.91 8.65 -17.43
N TYR A 657 8.99 7.74 -17.12
CA TYR A 657 9.29 6.32 -16.98
C TYR A 657 9.10 5.62 -18.32
N THR A 658 10.10 4.84 -18.72
CA THR A 658 10.07 4.03 -19.94
C THR A 658 10.31 2.57 -19.57
N ARG A 659 9.43 1.66 -20.00
CA ARG A 659 9.58 0.22 -19.75
C ARG A 659 10.83 -0.29 -20.46
N LEU A 660 11.69 -0.99 -19.73
CA LEU A 660 12.84 -1.67 -20.28
C LEU A 660 12.40 -2.83 -21.18
N GLN A 661 13.21 -3.11 -22.18
CA GLN A 661 12.98 -4.20 -23.12
C GLN A 661 14.25 -5.07 -23.18
N PRO A 662 14.12 -6.40 -23.26
CA PRO A 662 15.27 -7.30 -23.29
C PRO A 662 16.28 -7.00 -24.41
N GLY A 663 15.81 -6.50 -25.57
CA GLY A 663 16.66 -6.32 -26.74
C GLY A 663 17.26 -7.65 -27.20
N GLU A 664 18.60 -7.70 -27.23
CA GLU A 664 19.37 -8.94 -27.55
C GLU A 664 19.67 -9.78 -26.28
N GLU A 665 19.40 -9.26 -25.09
CA GLU A 665 19.61 -9.98 -23.83
C GLU A 665 18.47 -10.96 -23.55
N ALA A 666 18.73 -11.96 -22.69
CA ALA A 666 17.69 -12.86 -22.25
C ALA A 666 16.63 -12.10 -21.42
N PRO A 667 15.33 -12.39 -21.61
CA PRO A 667 14.28 -11.81 -20.79
C PRO A 667 14.47 -12.17 -19.32
N LEU A 668 14.53 -11.18 -18.44
CA LEU A 668 14.64 -11.35 -16.99
C LEU A 668 13.51 -10.58 -16.29
N ASN A 669 12.56 -11.33 -15.73
CA ASN A 669 11.60 -10.84 -14.75
C ASN A 669 12.11 -11.23 -13.36
N SER A 670 12.55 -10.27 -12.58
CA SER A 670 13.19 -10.52 -11.29
C SER A 670 12.27 -11.24 -10.29
N GLN A 671 10.96 -10.96 -10.29
CA GLN A 671 10.00 -11.60 -9.40
C GLN A 671 9.79 -13.08 -9.73
N GLU A 672 9.67 -13.42 -11.00
CA GLU A 672 9.56 -14.84 -11.43
C GLU A 672 10.90 -15.56 -11.21
N PHE A 673 12.02 -14.92 -11.52
CA PHE A 673 13.36 -15.50 -11.26
C PHE A 673 13.54 -15.90 -9.80
N PHE A 674 13.18 -15.06 -8.84
CA PHE A 674 13.28 -15.38 -7.41
C PHE A 674 12.36 -16.52 -6.99
N TYR A 675 11.20 -16.66 -7.61
CA TYR A 675 10.31 -17.79 -7.37
C TYR A 675 10.91 -19.09 -7.90
N GLU A 676 11.36 -19.09 -9.14
CA GLU A 676 12.01 -20.24 -9.77
C GLU A 676 13.24 -20.68 -8.96
N SER A 677 14.09 -19.73 -8.57
CA SER A 677 15.25 -19.99 -7.74
C SER A 677 14.89 -20.62 -6.38
N ALA A 678 13.78 -20.21 -5.76
CA ALA A 678 13.32 -20.81 -4.51
C ALA A 678 12.82 -22.25 -4.69
N TYR A 679 12.15 -22.56 -5.80
CA TYR A 679 11.75 -23.93 -6.13
C TYR A 679 12.96 -24.81 -6.42
N GLU A 680 13.89 -24.37 -7.27
CA GLU A 680 15.11 -25.10 -7.63
C GLU A 680 16.00 -25.37 -6.41
N ALA A 681 16.16 -24.41 -5.51
CA ALA A 681 16.94 -24.57 -4.29
C ALA A 681 16.39 -25.69 -3.41
N LEU A 682 15.06 -25.80 -3.30
CA LEU A 682 14.41 -26.87 -2.53
C LEU A 682 14.58 -28.24 -3.21
N GLU A 683 14.36 -28.33 -4.53
CA GLU A 683 14.58 -29.58 -5.28
C GLU A 683 16.03 -30.09 -5.16
N ASN A 684 17.00 -29.20 -5.28
CA ASN A 684 18.41 -29.55 -5.15
C ASN A 684 18.73 -30.03 -3.74
N GLN A 685 18.14 -29.43 -2.69
CA GLN A 685 18.29 -29.90 -1.31
C GLN A 685 17.73 -31.32 -1.11
N GLU A 686 16.57 -31.61 -1.71
CA GLU A 686 15.93 -32.93 -1.62
C GLU A 686 16.73 -33.99 -2.38
N LYS A 687 17.23 -33.70 -3.59
CA LYS A 687 18.10 -34.57 -4.36
C LYS A 687 19.38 -34.91 -3.59
N ASN A 688 20.03 -33.92 -2.98
CA ASN A 688 21.25 -34.13 -2.19
C ASN A 688 20.99 -34.98 -0.94
N LYS A 689 19.84 -34.84 -0.27
CA LYS A 689 19.46 -35.72 0.85
C LYS A 689 19.24 -37.17 0.43
N THR A 690 18.68 -37.40 -0.76
CA THR A 690 18.43 -38.76 -1.30
C THR A 690 19.75 -39.45 -1.72
N ILE A 691 20.77 -38.69 -2.16
CA ILE A 691 22.09 -39.23 -2.52
C ILE A 691 22.89 -39.63 -1.28
N LEU A 692 22.65 -38.96 -0.14
CA LEU A 692 23.37 -39.22 1.13
C LEU A 692 22.70 -40.28 2.01
N GLN A 693 21.53 -40.77 1.68
CA GLN A 693 20.83 -41.93 2.24
C GLN A 693 21.10 -43.18 1.38
#